data_ba5d31673547817c934a9760fba1858c
#
_entry.id   ba5d31673547817c934a9760fba1858c
#
_cell.length_a   1.000
_cell.length_b   1.000
_cell.length_c   1.000
_cell.angle_alpha   90.00
_cell.angle_beta   90.00
_cell.angle_gamma   90.00
#
_symmetry.space_group_name_H-M   'P 1'
#
loop_
_entity.id
_entity.type
_entity.pdbx_description
1 polymer ?
#
loop_
_entity_poly.entity_id
_entity_poly.type
_entity_poly.pdbx_seq_one_letter_code
_entity_poly.pdbx_strand_id
1 'polypeptide(L)'
;MSEPSTAHTTKRRRNPFLETAREPTPNPIDYAHGQRAPRTLAAYAHPIRARWGFGLLVAFGAGALEISIPQVLQIIVDHLSQSTTESAIWIAGGLVLLLGIAHASFMYWRRWLIVDPTSTIELSMRMNFFDRLLSAPLSLLDRWPSGQLLTRSMSDLGTIRRWLSFGIVQLLTVAVMFLVGGFFMLRSSPSLALVFVVTVPILVLSLVNFTRKYYRASHEIQQMTGDLSTRIEESVRGIRVIKALGRSPEQIQEYSESVDALQVREYGRSMLVARVALYQGLMMGVSTAVALAVGASQVAAGTLSLGAMTAYFAVQTTVLSHVTRSTALMSAYLSYKVALERHNEVMDEPGFEAVPLVRSSAAMSGPKHPQGTSDSSTLAGVSAEGGSGKETMQYPSGGTVSVTFDQVQFSYDVAEASVPAETAGAGSEVKAPEIFVLKDVNFKVFPGEILALVGATGSGKSTVLSLVPRFYEPTSGSLRFGTRDTAEISIEEVRAQTAFVFEEAVLFSGTVRENVLMGLAEQYERGTEDEDYPTAEELETTLQTALQLAACDFVAELPQGLDTVIGEEGMSLSGGQRQRLSLARALAKRPSVLLLDDPFSALDVNTEERIITGLREGLDGLGGATTLLTAHRPSTVALADRVLLMVDGSVVAEGTHAELMDSSEQYRQLMTMEEG
;
A
#
# COMPACT_ATOMS: atom_id res chain seq x y z
N MET A 1 -33.63 30.37 39.18
CA MET A 1 -34.50 29.94 38.08
C MET A 1 -33.79 30.27 36.79
N SER A 2 -33.14 29.32 36.22
CA SER A 2 -32.63 29.30 34.82
C SER A 2 -32.34 27.84 34.50
N GLU A 3 -33.06 27.33 33.52
CA GLU A 3 -33.08 25.95 33.07
C GLU A 3 -31.79 25.51 32.41
N PRO A 4 -31.41 24.21 32.46
CA PRO A 4 -30.24 23.69 31.77
C PRO A 4 -30.58 23.45 30.30
N SER A 5 -29.71 23.95 29.43
CA SER A 5 -29.69 23.77 27.98
C SER A 5 -29.57 22.28 27.61
N THR A 6 -30.57 21.80 26.90
CA THR A 6 -30.65 20.47 26.30
C THR A 6 -29.58 20.28 25.21
N ALA A 7 -28.70 19.33 25.42
CA ALA A 7 -27.77 18.86 24.43
C ALA A 7 -28.53 18.28 23.21
N HIS A 8 -28.38 18.94 22.06
CA HIS A 8 -28.82 18.43 20.76
C HIS A 8 -27.91 17.26 20.35
N THR A 9 -28.30 16.05 20.67
CA THR A 9 -27.83 14.86 19.97
C THR A 9 -28.32 14.90 18.53
N THR A 10 -27.48 15.36 17.62
CA THR A 10 -27.71 15.22 16.18
C THR A 10 -27.71 13.72 15.84
N LYS A 11 -28.90 13.11 15.81
CA LYS A 11 -29.15 11.83 15.17
C LYS A 11 -28.69 11.97 13.71
N ARG A 12 -27.45 11.47 13.37
CA ARG A 12 -27.05 11.23 11.98
C ARG A 12 -28.15 10.43 11.32
N ARG A 13 -28.89 11.02 10.38
CA ARG A 13 -29.82 10.31 9.49
C ARG A 13 -29.01 9.22 8.79
N ARG A 14 -29.20 7.97 9.23
CA ARG A 14 -28.66 6.80 8.54
C ARG A 14 -29.21 6.81 7.11
N ASN A 15 -28.34 6.79 6.14
CA ASN A 15 -28.71 6.72 4.75
C ASN A 15 -29.12 5.27 4.45
N PRO A 16 -30.39 4.97 4.14
CA PRO A 16 -30.85 3.59 3.91
C PRO A 16 -30.12 2.88 2.76
N PHE A 17 -29.46 3.63 1.85
CA PHE A 17 -28.62 3.06 0.80
C PHE A 17 -27.25 2.58 1.30
N LEU A 18 -26.82 2.97 2.51
CA LEU A 18 -25.59 2.46 3.14
C LEU A 18 -25.84 1.25 4.05
N GLU A 19 -27.09 1.04 4.50
CA GLU A 19 -27.45 -0.16 5.29
C GLU A 19 -27.51 -1.45 4.46
N THR A 20 -27.53 -1.36 3.14
CA THR A 20 -27.33 -2.51 2.24
C THR A 20 -25.87 -2.77 1.90
N ALA A 21 -24.91 -2.01 2.45
CA ALA A 21 -23.54 -2.45 2.49
C ALA A 21 -23.53 -3.71 3.35
N ARG A 22 -23.55 -4.88 2.70
CA ARG A 22 -23.36 -6.19 3.33
C ARG A 22 -22.14 -6.06 4.22
N GLU A 23 -22.23 -6.66 5.40
CA GLU A 23 -21.06 -6.96 6.21
C GLU A 23 -19.94 -7.38 5.26
N PRO A 24 -18.71 -6.82 5.40
CA PRO A 24 -17.62 -7.19 4.53
C PRO A 24 -17.60 -8.71 4.50
N THR A 25 -17.83 -9.29 3.33
CA THR A 25 -17.74 -10.74 3.16
C THR A 25 -16.39 -11.12 3.73
N PRO A 26 -16.31 -12.07 4.68
CA PRO A 26 -15.04 -12.48 5.25
C PRO A 26 -14.08 -12.71 4.10
N ASN A 27 -12.85 -12.23 4.22
CA ASN A 27 -11.85 -12.30 3.16
C ASN A 27 -11.92 -13.73 2.59
N PRO A 28 -12.36 -13.96 1.35
CA PRO A 28 -12.57 -15.31 0.83
C PRO A 28 -11.28 -16.11 0.75
N ILE A 29 -10.16 -15.48 1.09
CA ILE A 29 -8.84 -16.05 1.14
C ILE A 29 -8.36 -15.94 2.59
N ASP A 30 -8.97 -16.73 3.48
CA ASP A 30 -8.42 -17.01 4.79
C ASP A 30 -7.19 -17.91 4.58
N TYR A 31 -6.01 -17.30 4.56
CA TYR A 31 -4.76 -18.06 4.57
C TYR A 31 -4.63 -18.70 5.95
N ALA A 32 -4.80 -20.02 5.99
CA ALA A 32 -4.33 -20.81 7.11
C ALA A 32 -2.87 -20.44 7.37
N HIS A 33 -2.53 -20.13 8.62
CA HIS A 33 -1.21 -19.80 9.07
C HIS A 33 -0.14 -20.69 8.41
N GLY A 34 0.84 -20.09 7.74
CA GLY A 34 1.93 -20.79 7.06
C GLY A 34 1.73 -21.08 5.57
N GLN A 35 0.60 -20.72 4.94
CA GLN A 35 0.48 -20.80 3.49
C GLN A 35 0.97 -19.49 2.84
N ARG A 36 1.84 -19.62 1.83
CA ARG A 36 2.35 -18.48 1.05
C ARG A 36 1.19 -17.73 0.41
N ALA A 37 1.20 -16.39 0.49
CA ALA A 37 0.24 -15.54 -0.22
C ALA A 37 0.17 -15.94 -1.70
N PRO A 38 -1.02 -15.93 -2.35
CA PRO A 38 -1.10 -16.30 -3.75
C PRO A 38 -0.27 -15.34 -4.60
N ARG A 39 0.67 -15.92 -5.31
CA ARG A 39 1.57 -15.20 -6.22
C ARG A 39 0.93 -14.91 -7.57
N THR A 40 -0.21 -15.50 -7.88
CA THR A 40 -0.86 -15.35 -9.17
C THR A 40 -2.25 -14.76 -9.05
N LEU A 41 -2.59 -13.87 -9.97
CA LEU A 41 -3.94 -13.30 -10.09
C LEU A 41 -5.02 -14.38 -10.17
N ALA A 42 -4.71 -15.55 -10.75
CA ALA A 42 -5.62 -16.68 -10.86
C ALA A 42 -6.02 -17.24 -9.48
N ALA A 43 -5.12 -17.23 -8.52
CA ALA A 43 -5.41 -17.68 -7.16
C ALA A 43 -6.36 -16.72 -6.44
N TYR A 44 -6.19 -15.42 -6.60
CA TYR A 44 -7.13 -14.42 -6.09
C TYR A 44 -8.51 -14.52 -6.76
N ALA A 45 -8.57 -14.89 -8.04
CA ALA A 45 -9.81 -15.05 -8.78
C ALA A 45 -10.54 -16.38 -8.49
N HIS A 46 -9.84 -17.39 -7.95
CA HIS A 46 -10.39 -18.73 -7.76
C HIS A 46 -11.71 -18.77 -6.97
N PRO A 47 -11.85 -18.08 -5.80
CA PRO A 47 -13.09 -18.14 -5.01
C PRO A 47 -14.29 -17.52 -5.73
N ILE A 48 -14.06 -16.56 -6.62
CA ILE A 48 -15.11 -15.80 -7.30
C ILE A 48 -15.31 -16.21 -8.76
N ARG A 49 -14.52 -17.19 -9.27
CA ARG A 49 -14.48 -17.58 -10.68
C ARG A 49 -15.85 -17.90 -11.28
N ALA A 50 -16.73 -18.57 -10.52
CA ALA A 50 -18.06 -18.93 -10.99
C ALA A 50 -18.95 -17.70 -11.22
N ARG A 51 -18.97 -16.77 -10.24
CA ARG A 51 -19.75 -15.54 -10.33
C ARG A 51 -19.22 -14.62 -11.43
N TRP A 52 -17.89 -14.48 -11.51
CA TRP A 52 -17.23 -13.67 -12.54
C TRP A 52 -17.43 -14.26 -13.94
N GLY A 53 -17.31 -15.61 -14.09
CA GLY A 53 -17.57 -16.33 -15.34
C GLY A 53 -19.03 -16.18 -15.80
N PHE A 54 -19.99 -16.23 -14.86
CA PHE A 54 -21.40 -15.96 -15.17
C PHE A 54 -21.60 -14.50 -15.59
N GLY A 55 -20.89 -13.55 -14.98
CA GLY A 55 -20.88 -12.16 -15.40
C GLY A 55 -20.37 -11.96 -16.84
N LEU A 56 -19.33 -12.70 -17.25
CA LEU A 56 -18.85 -12.70 -18.63
C LEU A 56 -19.86 -13.32 -19.60
N LEU A 57 -20.58 -14.37 -19.19
CA LEU A 57 -21.68 -14.93 -19.99
C LEU A 57 -22.81 -13.92 -20.19
N VAL A 58 -23.17 -13.19 -19.14
CA VAL A 58 -24.16 -12.09 -19.23
C VAL A 58 -23.64 -10.97 -20.13
N ALA A 59 -22.35 -10.65 -20.07
CA ALA A 59 -21.73 -9.68 -20.96
C ALA A 59 -21.79 -10.10 -22.43
N PHE A 60 -21.56 -11.40 -22.71
CA PHE A 60 -21.75 -11.98 -24.04
C PHE A 60 -23.20 -11.82 -24.51
N GLY A 61 -24.17 -12.19 -23.65
CA GLY A 61 -25.60 -12.04 -23.93
C GLY A 61 -26.01 -10.59 -24.21
N ALA A 62 -25.49 -9.63 -23.42
CA ALA A 62 -25.72 -8.20 -23.64
C ALA A 62 -25.23 -7.74 -25.03
N GLY A 63 -24.01 -8.16 -25.41
CA GLY A 63 -23.45 -7.82 -26.74
C GLY A 63 -24.19 -8.49 -27.88
N ALA A 64 -24.60 -9.74 -27.73
CA ALA A 64 -25.41 -10.43 -28.74
C ALA A 64 -26.78 -9.78 -28.91
N LEU A 65 -27.40 -9.36 -27.79
CA LEU A 65 -28.69 -8.67 -27.82
C LEU A 65 -28.58 -7.29 -28.47
N GLU A 66 -27.54 -6.52 -28.18
CA GLU A 66 -27.28 -5.22 -28.81
C GLU A 66 -27.22 -5.32 -30.35
N ILE A 67 -26.56 -6.36 -30.85
CA ILE A 67 -26.44 -6.59 -32.30
C ILE A 67 -27.73 -7.20 -32.95
N SER A 68 -28.58 -7.82 -32.13
CA SER A 68 -29.84 -8.39 -32.59
C SER A 68 -30.94 -7.33 -32.80
N ILE A 69 -30.85 -6.17 -32.12
CA ILE A 69 -31.83 -5.08 -32.27
C ILE A 69 -31.95 -4.61 -33.72
N PRO A 70 -30.87 -4.35 -34.47
CA PRO A 70 -30.93 -4.03 -35.90
C PRO A 70 -31.64 -5.09 -36.77
N GLN A 71 -31.55 -6.37 -36.39
CA GLN A 71 -32.21 -7.45 -37.15
C GLN A 71 -33.73 -7.42 -36.97
N VAL A 72 -34.19 -7.07 -35.75
CA VAL A 72 -35.63 -6.85 -35.51
C VAL A 72 -36.11 -5.61 -36.27
N LEU A 73 -35.29 -4.55 -36.31
CA LEU A 73 -35.60 -3.36 -37.10
C LEU A 73 -35.72 -3.70 -38.59
N GLN A 74 -34.90 -4.60 -39.15
CA GLN A 74 -35.04 -5.14 -40.50
C GLN A 74 -36.45 -5.71 -40.75
N ILE A 75 -36.88 -6.62 -39.86
CA ILE A 75 -38.19 -7.29 -39.99
C ILE A 75 -39.33 -6.24 -39.96
N ILE A 76 -39.20 -5.25 -39.08
CA ILE A 76 -40.17 -4.17 -38.95
C ILE A 76 -40.26 -3.35 -40.24
N VAL A 77 -39.11 -2.90 -40.77
CA VAL A 77 -39.07 -2.09 -42.02
C VAL A 77 -39.62 -2.88 -43.22
N ASP A 78 -39.24 -4.16 -43.33
CA ASP A 78 -39.72 -5.02 -44.43
C ASP A 78 -41.23 -5.26 -44.38
N HIS A 79 -41.80 -5.47 -43.18
CA HIS A 79 -43.26 -5.61 -43.00
C HIS A 79 -44.02 -4.31 -43.25
N LEU A 80 -43.49 -3.18 -42.77
CA LEU A 80 -44.12 -1.87 -42.98
C LEU A 80 -44.11 -1.45 -44.46
N SER A 81 -43.14 -1.92 -45.23
CA SER A 81 -43.09 -1.66 -46.69
C SER A 81 -44.14 -2.47 -47.46
N GLN A 82 -44.67 -3.56 -46.89
CA GLN A 82 -45.63 -4.47 -47.55
C GLN A 82 -47.08 -4.30 -47.06
N SER A 83 -47.31 -3.87 -45.83
CA SER A 83 -48.64 -3.67 -45.23
C SER A 83 -48.63 -2.64 -44.11
N THR A 84 -49.47 -1.60 -44.23
CA THR A 84 -49.61 -0.55 -43.21
C THR A 84 -50.81 -0.82 -42.30
N THR A 85 -50.77 -1.87 -41.48
CA THR A 85 -51.77 -2.08 -40.45
C THR A 85 -51.32 -1.38 -39.16
N GLU A 86 -52.13 -0.52 -38.58
CA GLU A 86 -51.82 0.25 -37.38
C GLU A 86 -51.37 -0.65 -36.23
N SER A 87 -51.97 -1.83 -36.07
CA SER A 87 -51.60 -2.83 -35.07
C SER A 87 -50.17 -3.35 -35.25
N ALA A 88 -49.65 -3.48 -36.47
CA ALA A 88 -48.29 -3.94 -36.75
C ALA A 88 -47.25 -2.93 -36.23
N ILE A 89 -47.52 -1.62 -36.31
CA ILE A 89 -46.65 -0.56 -35.79
C ILE A 89 -46.54 -0.64 -34.26
N TRP A 90 -47.69 -0.83 -33.57
CA TRP A 90 -47.69 -0.94 -32.11
C TRP A 90 -46.98 -2.22 -31.61
N ILE A 91 -47.18 -3.35 -32.30
CA ILE A 91 -46.46 -4.63 -31.97
C ILE A 91 -44.95 -4.46 -32.17
N ALA A 92 -44.54 -3.84 -33.26
CA ALA A 92 -43.16 -3.57 -33.59
C ALA A 92 -42.50 -2.65 -32.54
N GLY A 93 -43.15 -1.56 -32.17
CA GLY A 93 -42.72 -0.66 -31.11
C GLY A 93 -42.59 -1.35 -29.75
N GLY A 94 -43.59 -2.19 -29.41
CA GLY A 94 -43.56 -2.99 -28.22
C GLY A 94 -42.39 -3.99 -28.16
N LEU A 95 -42.08 -4.64 -29.29
CA LEU A 95 -40.96 -5.57 -29.40
C LEU A 95 -39.60 -4.86 -29.20
N VAL A 96 -39.40 -3.71 -29.87
CA VAL A 96 -38.18 -2.90 -29.69
C VAL A 96 -38.03 -2.42 -28.26
N LEU A 97 -39.12 -1.98 -27.62
CA LEU A 97 -39.11 -1.58 -26.19
C LEU A 97 -38.73 -2.76 -25.29
N LEU A 98 -39.31 -3.94 -25.51
CA LEU A 98 -38.98 -5.15 -24.74
C LEU A 98 -37.52 -5.54 -24.89
N LEU A 99 -36.96 -5.50 -26.11
CA LEU A 99 -35.54 -5.76 -26.35
C LEU A 99 -34.65 -4.72 -25.68
N GLY A 100 -35.03 -3.44 -25.71
CA GLY A 100 -34.33 -2.37 -25.00
C GLY A 100 -34.30 -2.58 -23.49
N ILE A 101 -35.44 -2.97 -22.89
CA ILE A 101 -35.52 -3.30 -21.45
C ILE A 101 -34.68 -4.54 -21.15
N ALA A 102 -34.72 -5.58 -21.98
CA ALA A 102 -33.90 -6.76 -21.80
C ALA A 102 -32.41 -6.41 -21.88
N HIS A 103 -31.99 -5.63 -22.87
CA HIS A 103 -30.59 -5.16 -22.99
C HIS A 103 -30.15 -4.36 -21.76
N ALA A 104 -30.97 -3.41 -21.29
CA ALA A 104 -30.69 -2.63 -20.07
C ALA A 104 -30.57 -3.53 -18.83
N SER A 105 -31.42 -4.56 -18.70
CA SER A 105 -31.35 -5.54 -17.63
C SER A 105 -30.05 -6.34 -17.66
N PHE A 106 -29.63 -6.81 -18.86
CA PHE A 106 -28.34 -7.51 -19.02
C PHE A 106 -27.16 -6.60 -18.66
N MET A 107 -27.20 -5.33 -19.05
CA MET A 107 -26.18 -4.32 -18.71
C MET A 107 -26.08 -4.11 -17.20
N TYR A 108 -27.23 -4.04 -16.50
CA TYR A 108 -27.29 -3.91 -15.04
C TYR A 108 -26.71 -5.15 -14.34
N TRP A 109 -27.19 -6.35 -14.69
CA TRP A 109 -26.72 -7.61 -14.11
C TRP A 109 -25.24 -7.86 -14.40
N ARG A 110 -24.76 -7.58 -15.60
CA ARG A 110 -23.34 -7.64 -15.96
C ARG A 110 -22.50 -6.80 -15.02
N ARG A 111 -22.92 -5.54 -14.78
CA ARG A 111 -22.19 -4.64 -13.91
C ARG A 111 -22.10 -5.17 -12.50
N TRP A 112 -23.19 -5.65 -11.95
CA TRP A 112 -23.25 -6.22 -10.58
C TRP A 112 -22.43 -7.51 -10.45
N LEU A 113 -22.49 -8.39 -11.44
CA LEU A 113 -21.77 -9.67 -11.43
C LEU A 113 -20.25 -9.54 -11.64
N ILE A 114 -19.77 -8.45 -12.23
CA ILE A 114 -18.35 -8.27 -12.56
C ILE A 114 -17.68 -7.29 -11.61
N VAL A 115 -18.27 -6.12 -11.35
CA VAL A 115 -17.61 -5.07 -10.57
C VAL A 115 -17.43 -5.45 -9.11
N ASP A 116 -18.44 -6.04 -8.49
CA ASP A 116 -18.39 -6.43 -7.08
C ASP A 116 -17.32 -7.53 -6.80
N PRO A 117 -17.26 -8.64 -7.57
CA PRO A 117 -16.19 -9.62 -7.38
C PRO A 117 -14.78 -9.07 -7.65
N THR A 118 -14.63 -8.19 -8.65
CA THR A 118 -13.31 -7.60 -8.93
C THR A 118 -12.85 -6.63 -7.84
N SER A 119 -13.80 -5.97 -7.16
CA SER A 119 -13.49 -5.16 -5.97
C SER A 119 -13.05 -6.03 -4.80
N THR A 120 -13.60 -7.24 -4.65
CA THR A 120 -13.16 -8.21 -3.65
C THR A 120 -11.72 -8.68 -3.92
N ILE A 121 -11.35 -8.92 -5.21
CA ILE A 121 -9.96 -9.23 -5.58
C ILE A 121 -9.03 -8.08 -5.17
N GLU A 122 -9.36 -6.82 -5.52
CA GLU A 122 -8.56 -5.65 -5.15
C GLU A 122 -8.36 -5.58 -3.63
N LEU A 123 -9.44 -5.74 -2.85
CA LEU A 123 -9.38 -5.71 -1.40
C LEU A 123 -8.46 -6.81 -0.85
N SER A 124 -8.61 -8.04 -1.34
CA SER A 124 -7.76 -9.16 -0.93
C SER A 124 -6.28 -8.94 -1.27
N MET A 125 -5.99 -8.44 -2.48
CA MET A 125 -4.63 -8.08 -2.87
C MET A 125 -4.05 -6.98 -1.99
N ARG A 126 -4.85 -5.95 -1.66
CA ARG A 126 -4.44 -4.84 -0.79
C ARG A 126 -4.13 -5.30 0.63
N MET A 127 -5.00 -6.14 1.21
CA MET A 127 -4.79 -6.69 2.55
C MET A 127 -3.52 -7.55 2.61
N ASN A 128 -3.33 -8.43 1.62
CA ASN A 128 -2.13 -9.27 1.57
C ASN A 128 -0.85 -8.48 1.31
N PHE A 129 -0.93 -7.42 0.50
CA PHE A 129 0.20 -6.53 0.26
C PHE A 129 0.58 -5.79 1.55
N PHE A 130 -0.41 -5.28 2.27
CA PHE A 130 -0.20 -4.58 3.54
C PHE A 130 0.35 -5.52 4.63
N ASP A 131 -0.23 -6.72 4.76
CA ASP A 131 0.23 -7.74 5.68
C ASP A 131 1.70 -8.12 5.40
N ARG A 132 2.04 -8.24 4.11
CA ARG A 132 3.40 -8.49 3.68
C ARG A 132 4.36 -7.35 4.01
N LEU A 133 3.95 -6.10 3.82
CA LEU A 133 4.77 -4.94 4.19
C LEU A 133 5.04 -4.90 5.70
N LEU A 134 4.03 -5.17 6.53
CA LEU A 134 4.20 -5.18 7.99
C LEU A 134 5.08 -6.33 8.48
N SER A 135 5.09 -7.45 7.78
CA SER A 135 5.95 -8.60 8.09
C SER A 135 7.34 -8.53 7.46
N ALA A 136 7.60 -7.50 6.63
CA ALA A 136 8.86 -7.34 5.94
C ALA A 136 10.02 -7.05 6.93
N PRO A 137 11.20 -7.64 6.71
CA PRO A 137 12.40 -7.20 7.42
C PRO A 137 12.75 -5.76 7.02
N LEU A 138 13.36 -5.01 7.95
CA LEU A 138 13.67 -3.59 7.73
C LEU A 138 14.64 -3.42 6.55
N SER A 139 15.60 -4.33 6.39
CA SER A 139 16.55 -4.36 5.28
C SER A 139 15.90 -4.33 3.90
N LEU A 140 14.68 -4.85 3.79
CA LEU A 140 13.92 -4.80 2.54
C LEU A 140 13.24 -3.45 2.36
N LEU A 141 12.70 -2.87 3.44
CA LEU A 141 12.04 -1.56 3.38
C LEU A 141 13.05 -0.45 3.05
N ASP A 142 14.31 -0.59 3.45
CA ASP A 142 15.40 0.35 3.13
C ASP A 142 15.71 0.39 1.63
N ARG A 143 15.51 -0.73 0.90
CA ARG A 143 15.71 -0.79 -0.56
C ARG A 143 14.59 -0.12 -1.34
N TRP A 144 13.41 0.03 -0.76
CA TRP A 144 12.22 0.49 -1.44
C TRP A 144 11.81 1.88 -0.97
N PRO A 145 11.86 2.92 -1.82
CA PRO A 145 11.32 4.23 -1.47
C PRO A 145 9.85 4.13 -1.06
N SER A 146 9.49 4.72 0.07
CA SER A 146 8.13 4.67 0.65
C SER A 146 7.04 5.10 -0.34
N GLY A 147 7.31 6.12 -1.17
CA GLY A 147 6.41 6.58 -2.22
C GLY A 147 6.14 5.53 -3.31
N GLN A 148 7.11 4.65 -3.61
CA GLN A 148 6.89 3.56 -4.55
C GLN A 148 5.99 2.48 -3.95
N LEU A 149 6.20 2.11 -2.69
CA LEU A 149 5.37 1.15 -1.98
C LEU A 149 3.92 1.67 -1.86
N LEU A 150 3.74 2.95 -1.55
CA LEU A 150 2.44 3.60 -1.51
C LEU A 150 1.74 3.54 -2.88
N THR A 151 2.44 3.88 -3.96
CA THR A 151 1.89 3.81 -5.33
C THR A 151 1.46 2.38 -5.69
N ARG A 152 2.25 1.36 -5.34
CA ARG A 152 1.96 -0.05 -5.59
C ARG A 152 0.75 -0.54 -4.79
N SER A 153 0.60 -0.09 -3.55
CA SER A 153 -0.53 -0.48 -2.68
C SER A 153 -1.86 0.19 -3.06
N MET A 154 -1.82 1.40 -3.64
CA MET A 154 -3.02 2.20 -3.93
C MET A 154 -3.35 2.25 -5.43
N SER A 155 -2.45 2.81 -6.24
CA SER A 155 -2.71 3.11 -7.64
C SER A 155 -2.67 1.87 -8.54
N ASP A 156 -1.66 1.00 -8.35
CA ASP A 156 -1.45 -0.16 -9.22
C ASP A 156 -2.56 -1.20 -9.04
N LEU A 157 -3.00 -1.46 -7.80
CA LEU A 157 -4.12 -2.37 -7.53
C LEU A 157 -5.43 -1.86 -8.14
N GLY A 158 -5.69 -0.55 -8.07
CA GLY A 158 -6.81 0.07 -8.75
C GLY A 158 -6.75 -0.08 -10.28
N THR A 159 -5.55 -0.08 -10.87
CA THR A 159 -5.34 -0.30 -12.30
C THR A 159 -5.64 -1.76 -12.68
N ILE A 160 -5.19 -2.72 -11.88
CA ILE A 160 -5.51 -4.15 -12.05
C ILE A 160 -7.03 -4.36 -12.01
N ARG A 161 -7.72 -3.81 -11.00
CA ARG A 161 -9.19 -3.92 -10.90
C ARG A 161 -9.90 -3.33 -12.11
N ARG A 162 -9.48 -2.13 -12.58
CA ARG A 162 -10.09 -1.50 -13.78
C ARG A 162 -9.98 -2.39 -14.99
N TRP A 163 -8.84 -3.03 -15.22
CA TRP A 163 -8.66 -3.96 -16.32
C TRP A 163 -9.57 -5.19 -16.20
N LEU A 164 -9.66 -5.80 -15.02
CA LEU A 164 -10.52 -6.95 -14.77
C LEU A 164 -12.01 -6.62 -14.90
N SER A 165 -12.43 -5.43 -14.48
CA SER A 165 -13.85 -5.00 -14.51
C SER A 165 -14.30 -4.54 -15.88
N PHE A 166 -13.45 -3.83 -16.62
CA PHE A 166 -13.84 -3.16 -17.86
C PHE A 166 -13.05 -3.64 -19.08
N GLY A 167 -11.74 -3.87 -18.96
CA GLY A 167 -10.89 -4.24 -20.07
C GLY A 167 -11.29 -5.57 -20.70
N ILE A 168 -11.40 -6.62 -19.89
CA ILE A 168 -11.78 -7.97 -20.34
C ILE A 168 -13.21 -7.98 -20.91
N VAL A 169 -14.13 -7.27 -20.24
CA VAL A 169 -15.53 -7.16 -20.72
C VAL A 169 -15.59 -6.47 -22.07
N GLN A 170 -14.82 -5.40 -22.25
CA GLN A 170 -14.79 -4.66 -23.51
C GLN A 170 -14.18 -5.50 -24.64
N LEU A 171 -13.11 -6.25 -24.38
CA LEU A 171 -12.55 -7.20 -25.35
C LEU A 171 -13.58 -8.26 -25.76
N LEU A 172 -14.29 -8.84 -24.79
CA LEU A 172 -15.35 -9.81 -25.06
C LEU A 172 -16.48 -9.18 -25.89
N THR A 173 -16.93 -7.97 -25.52
CA THR A 173 -17.97 -7.26 -26.28
C THR A 173 -17.55 -7.04 -27.72
N VAL A 174 -16.33 -6.56 -27.97
CA VAL A 174 -15.80 -6.37 -29.33
C VAL A 174 -15.77 -7.68 -30.11
N ALA A 175 -15.28 -8.77 -29.48
CA ALA A 175 -15.23 -10.09 -30.11
C ALA A 175 -16.64 -10.57 -30.50
N VAL A 176 -17.63 -10.41 -29.62
CA VAL A 176 -19.03 -10.76 -29.89
C VAL A 176 -19.59 -9.92 -31.06
N MET A 177 -19.31 -8.61 -31.05
CA MET A 177 -19.74 -7.70 -32.11
C MET A 177 -19.21 -8.11 -33.50
N PHE A 178 -17.93 -8.52 -33.54
CA PHE A 178 -17.35 -9.03 -34.79
C PHE A 178 -17.92 -10.35 -35.25
N LEU A 179 -18.08 -11.32 -34.33
CA LEU A 179 -18.56 -12.66 -34.66
C LEU A 179 -20.05 -12.63 -35.07
N VAL A 180 -20.88 -12.08 -34.20
CA VAL A 180 -22.34 -12.06 -34.41
C VAL A 180 -22.73 -11.06 -35.47
N GLY A 181 -22.15 -9.85 -35.47
CA GLY A 181 -22.38 -8.82 -36.46
C GLY A 181 -21.92 -9.25 -37.84
N GLY A 182 -20.73 -9.81 -37.95
CA GLY A 182 -20.19 -10.38 -39.19
C GLY A 182 -21.06 -11.51 -39.75
N PHE A 183 -21.55 -12.39 -38.88
CA PHE A 183 -22.49 -13.45 -39.29
C PHE A 183 -23.77 -12.90 -39.88
N PHE A 184 -24.41 -11.92 -39.24
CA PHE A 184 -25.64 -11.31 -39.77
C PHE A 184 -25.39 -10.54 -41.06
N MET A 185 -24.27 -9.83 -41.18
CA MET A 185 -23.92 -9.13 -42.43
C MET A 185 -23.70 -10.11 -43.58
N LEU A 186 -22.98 -11.21 -43.34
CA LEU A 186 -22.73 -12.22 -44.37
C LEU A 186 -24.02 -12.91 -44.84
N ARG A 187 -24.94 -13.16 -43.89
CA ARG A 187 -26.25 -13.76 -44.20
C ARG A 187 -27.15 -12.80 -45.01
N SER A 188 -27.09 -11.49 -44.76
CA SER A 188 -27.93 -10.51 -45.42
C SER A 188 -27.43 -10.19 -46.82
N SER A 189 -26.15 -9.93 -47.04
CA SER A 189 -25.52 -9.68 -48.33
C SER A 189 -24.02 -9.94 -48.29
N PRO A 190 -23.49 -10.94 -49.00
CA PRO A 190 -22.03 -11.22 -49.04
C PRO A 190 -21.22 -10.06 -49.60
N SER A 191 -21.74 -9.27 -50.52
CA SER A 191 -21.05 -8.10 -51.08
C SER A 191 -20.94 -6.94 -50.09
N LEU A 192 -21.99 -6.69 -49.30
CA LEU A 192 -21.92 -5.72 -48.19
C LEU A 192 -21.02 -6.20 -47.07
N ALA A 193 -21.03 -7.50 -46.74
CA ALA A 193 -20.11 -8.10 -45.80
C ALA A 193 -18.65 -7.93 -46.22
N LEU A 194 -18.33 -8.01 -47.54
CA LEU A 194 -16.99 -7.77 -48.06
C LEU A 194 -16.53 -6.32 -47.81
N VAL A 195 -17.39 -5.31 -47.95
CA VAL A 195 -17.07 -3.92 -47.60
C VAL A 195 -16.65 -3.82 -46.13
N PHE A 196 -17.38 -4.48 -45.24
CA PHE A 196 -17.07 -4.51 -43.81
C PHE A 196 -15.74 -5.23 -43.52
N VAL A 197 -15.55 -6.44 -44.10
CA VAL A 197 -14.34 -7.26 -43.93
C VAL A 197 -13.09 -6.55 -44.43
N VAL A 198 -13.17 -5.70 -45.44
CA VAL A 198 -12.06 -4.87 -45.92
C VAL A 198 -11.83 -3.66 -45.02
N THR A 199 -12.90 -2.98 -44.59
CA THR A 199 -12.79 -1.75 -43.78
C THR A 199 -12.21 -2.01 -42.41
N VAL A 200 -12.61 -3.08 -41.73
CA VAL A 200 -12.23 -3.35 -40.35
C VAL A 200 -10.72 -3.61 -40.17
N PRO A 201 -10.06 -4.48 -40.95
CA PRO A 201 -8.60 -4.65 -40.84
C PRO A 201 -7.82 -3.35 -41.05
N ILE A 202 -8.26 -2.52 -42.02
CA ILE A 202 -7.62 -1.23 -42.28
C ILE A 202 -7.73 -0.31 -41.05
N LEU A 203 -8.89 -0.25 -40.41
CA LEU A 203 -9.11 0.51 -39.20
C LEU A 203 -8.27 -0.04 -38.02
N VAL A 204 -8.24 -1.36 -37.86
CA VAL A 204 -7.45 -2.02 -36.80
C VAL A 204 -5.96 -1.78 -37.01
N LEU A 205 -5.43 -1.91 -38.22
CA LEU A 205 -4.02 -1.63 -38.53
C LEU A 205 -3.67 -0.16 -38.28
N SER A 206 -4.55 0.75 -38.69
CA SER A 206 -4.44 2.18 -38.40
C SER A 206 -4.38 2.43 -36.89
N LEU A 207 -5.26 1.77 -36.14
CA LEU A 207 -5.35 1.86 -34.69
C LEU A 207 -4.06 1.35 -34.00
N VAL A 208 -3.54 0.18 -34.41
CA VAL A 208 -2.30 -0.38 -33.86
C VAL A 208 -1.11 0.56 -34.10
N ASN A 209 -0.98 1.10 -35.33
CA ASN A 209 0.08 2.04 -35.67
C ASN A 209 -0.03 3.36 -34.89
N PHE A 210 -1.25 3.87 -34.74
CA PHE A 210 -1.53 5.02 -33.89
C PHE A 210 -1.15 4.77 -32.44
N THR A 211 -1.58 3.65 -31.86
CA THR A 211 -1.32 3.32 -30.45
C THR A 211 0.18 3.30 -30.14
N ARG A 212 1.00 2.76 -31.06
CA ARG A 212 2.47 2.77 -30.91
C ARG A 212 3.05 4.19 -30.86
N LYS A 213 2.59 5.08 -31.75
CA LYS A 213 3.05 6.48 -31.78
C LYS A 213 2.55 7.27 -30.58
N TYR A 214 1.30 7.09 -30.21
CA TYR A 214 0.67 7.72 -29.06
C TYR A 214 1.36 7.32 -27.75
N TYR A 215 1.69 6.04 -27.61
CA TYR A 215 2.38 5.53 -26.43
C TYR A 215 3.75 6.19 -26.24
N ARG A 216 4.55 6.30 -27.30
CA ARG A 216 5.85 6.97 -27.25
C ARG A 216 5.71 8.43 -26.84
N ALA A 217 4.81 9.16 -27.49
CA ALA A 217 4.56 10.57 -27.17
C ALA A 217 4.06 10.74 -25.72
N SER A 218 3.16 9.87 -25.26
CA SER A 218 2.64 9.90 -23.89
C SER A 218 3.71 9.58 -22.86
N HIS A 219 4.66 8.67 -23.17
CA HIS A 219 5.77 8.34 -22.28
C HIS A 219 6.73 9.53 -22.09
N GLU A 220 7.11 10.21 -23.19
CA GLU A 220 7.91 11.45 -23.11
C GLU A 220 7.23 12.52 -22.27
N ILE A 221 5.94 12.74 -22.50
CA ILE A 221 5.14 13.72 -21.75
C ILE A 221 5.08 13.36 -20.26
N GLN A 222 4.92 12.07 -19.95
CA GLN A 222 4.86 11.61 -18.56
C GLN A 222 6.19 11.78 -17.83
N GLN A 223 7.33 11.58 -18.51
CA GLN A 223 8.65 11.88 -17.97
C GLN A 223 8.79 13.38 -17.69
N MET A 224 8.49 14.26 -18.67
CA MET A 224 8.55 15.71 -18.49
C MET A 224 7.63 16.20 -17.37
N THR A 225 6.43 15.59 -17.22
CA THR A 225 5.52 15.92 -16.12
C THR A 225 6.08 15.47 -14.77
N GLY A 226 6.77 14.34 -14.73
CA GLY A 226 7.49 13.87 -13.56
C GLY A 226 8.59 14.87 -13.14
N ASP A 227 9.41 15.30 -14.09
CA ASP A 227 10.49 16.27 -13.85
C ASP A 227 9.93 17.61 -13.34
N LEU A 228 8.81 18.08 -13.91
CA LEU A 228 8.12 19.27 -13.41
C LEU A 228 7.60 19.10 -11.98
N SER A 229 7.04 17.93 -11.66
CA SER A 229 6.56 17.64 -10.32
C SER A 229 7.69 17.64 -9.31
N THR A 230 8.85 17.06 -9.64
CA THR A 230 10.05 17.08 -8.80
C THR A 230 10.53 18.53 -8.57
N ARG A 231 10.57 19.36 -9.61
CA ARG A 231 10.94 20.77 -9.47
C ARG A 231 9.98 21.56 -8.57
N ILE A 232 8.67 21.29 -8.66
CA ILE A 232 7.69 21.91 -7.75
C ILE A 232 7.97 21.45 -6.31
N GLU A 233 8.17 20.16 -6.08
CA GLU A 233 8.45 19.62 -4.76
C GLU A 233 9.71 20.22 -4.15
N GLU A 234 10.81 20.29 -4.90
CA GLU A 234 12.05 20.96 -4.50
C GLU A 234 11.83 22.43 -4.17
N SER A 235 11.07 23.15 -5.02
CA SER A 235 10.77 24.57 -4.81
C SER A 235 9.91 24.80 -3.57
N VAL A 236 8.94 23.90 -3.30
CA VAL A 236 8.10 23.98 -2.09
C VAL A 236 8.91 23.67 -0.83
N ARG A 237 9.74 22.64 -0.86
CA ARG A 237 10.64 22.30 0.25
C ARG A 237 11.65 23.42 0.51
N GLY A 238 12.23 23.96 -0.55
CA GLY A 238 13.21 25.06 -0.51
C GLY A 238 12.62 26.47 -0.47
N ILE A 239 11.30 26.67 -0.30
CA ILE A 239 10.63 27.96 -0.47
C ILE A 239 11.22 29.06 0.42
N ARG A 240 11.65 28.74 1.64
CA ARG A 240 12.28 29.68 2.56
C ARG A 240 13.62 30.14 2.02
N VAL A 241 14.43 29.25 1.45
CA VAL A 241 15.75 29.56 0.86
C VAL A 241 15.57 30.41 -0.40
N ILE A 242 14.65 30.00 -1.30
CA ILE A 242 14.34 30.75 -2.52
C ILE A 242 13.92 32.20 -2.19
N LYS A 243 13.04 32.36 -1.19
CA LYS A 243 12.59 33.70 -0.74
C LYS A 243 13.71 34.49 -0.06
N ALA A 244 14.52 33.84 0.78
CA ALA A 244 15.64 34.50 1.46
C ALA A 244 16.71 35.00 0.48
N LEU A 245 16.95 34.27 -0.61
CA LEU A 245 17.91 34.63 -1.66
C LEU A 245 17.31 35.52 -2.75
N GLY A 246 16.01 35.82 -2.72
CA GLY A 246 15.33 36.67 -3.72
C GLY A 246 15.24 36.04 -5.13
N ARG A 247 15.43 34.69 -5.27
CA ARG A 247 15.54 33.98 -6.54
C ARG A 247 14.19 33.50 -7.11
N SER A 248 13.07 34.03 -6.61
CA SER A 248 11.73 33.65 -7.09
C SER A 248 11.52 33.95 -8.59
N PRO A 249 12.00 35.08 -9.16
CA PRO A 249 11.79 35.33 -10.59
C PRO A 249 12.49 34.34 -11.50
N GLU A 250 13.72 33.91 -11.18
CA GLU A 250 14.48 32.95 -11.96
C GLU A 250 13.83 31.58 -11.91
N GLN A 251 13.33 31.14 -10.73
CA GLN A 251 12.61 29.87 -10.60
C GLN A 251 11.31 29.86 -11.41
N ILE A 252 10.59 30.99 -11.45
CA ILE A 252 9.38 31.13 -12.28
C ILE A 252 9.74 31.01 -13.76
N GLN A 253 10.82 31.65 -14.18
CA GLN A 253 11.25 31.61 -15.58
C GLN A 253 11.65 30.17 -16.00
N GLU A 254 12.49 29.49 -15.23
CA GLU A 254 12.90 28.11 -15.50
C GLU A 254 11.70 27.15 -15.55
N TYR A 255 10.74 27.33 -14.66
CA TYR A 255 9.51 26.57 -14.64
C TYR A 255 8.67 26.83 -15.89
N SER A 256 8.51 28.12 -16.29
CA SER A 256 7.79 28.53 -17.49
C SER A 256 8.38 27.90 -18.75
N GLU A 257 9.71 27.94 -18.90
CA GLU A 257 10.41 27.30 -20.05
C GLU A 257 10.13 25.80 -20.12
N SER A 258 10.10 25.13 -18.97
CA SER A 258 9.78 23.70 -18.89
C SER A 258 8.31 23.40 -19.24
N VAL A 259 7.39 24.25 -18.82
CA VAL A 259 5.95 24.18 -19.16
C VAL A 259 5.74 24.41 -20.65
N ASP A 260 6.42 25.40 -21.24
CA ASP A 260 6.33 25.69 -22.69
C ASP A 260 6.81 24.48 -23.52
N ALA A 261 7.93 23.86 -23.10
CA ALA A 261 8.41 22.64 -23.74
C ALA A 261 7.40 21.48 -23.63
N LEU A 262 6.79 21.29 -22.47
CA LEU A 262 5.73 20.30 -22.26
C LEU A 262 4.50 20.60 -23.13
N GLN A 263 4.09 21.87 -23.22
CA GLN A 263 2.94 22.30 -24.06
C GLN A 263 3.14 21.93 -25.53
N VAL A 264 4.35 22.13 -26.08
CA VAL A 264 4.67 21.76 -27.47
C VAL A 264 4.48 20.25 -27.68
N ARG A 265 4.93 19.42 -26.73
CA ARG A 265 4.77 17.95 -26.81
C ARG A 265 3.32 17.53 -26.66
N GLU A 266 2.58 18.14 -25.73
CA GLU A 266 1.13 17.92 -25.56
C GLU A 266 0.34 18.30 -26.80
N TYR A 267 0.67 19.43 -27.44
CA TYR A 267 0.06 19.83 -28.70
C TYR A 267 0.34 18.80 -29.80
N GLY A 268 1.59 18.32 -29.91
CA GLY A 268 1.97 17.24 -30.84
C GLY A 268 1.14 15.96 -30.63
N ARG A 269 0.96 15.53 -29.38
CA ARG A 269 0.12 14.38 -29.02
C ARG A 269 -1.35 14.61 -29.37
N SER A 270 -1.87 15.77 -29.05
CA SER A 270 -3.27 16.16 -29.37
C SER A 270 -3.51 16.20 -30.87
N MET A 271 -2.56 16.72 -31.64
CA MET A 271 -2.62 16.73 -33.11
C MET A 271 -2.59 15.30 -33.69
N LEU A 272 -1.84 14.39 -33.07
CA LEU A 272 -1.83 12.97 -33.45
C LEU A 272 -3.23 12.34 -33.25
N VAL A 273 -3.89 12.62 -32.13
CA VAL A 273 -5.25 12.18 -31.84
C VAL A 273 -6.22 12.74 -32.87
N ALA A 274 -6.14 14.03 -33.16
CA ALA A 274 -7.00 14.69 -34.16
C ALA A 274 -6.84 14.08 -35.57
N ARG A 275 -5.59 13.82 -36.00
CA ARG A 275 -5.31 13.17 -37.30
C ARG A 275 -5.92 11.77 -37.40
N VAL A 276 -5.83 10.98 -36.32
CA VAL A 276 -6.42 9.64 -36.31
C VAL A 276 -7.95 9.70 -36.31
N ALA A 277 -8.54 10.59 -35.52
CA ALA A 277 -9.98 10.80 -35.53
C ALA A 277 -10.50 11.20 -36.93
N LEU A 278 -9.77 12.12 -37.59
CA LEU A 278 -10.09 12.50 -38.99
C LEU A 278 -9.99 11.30 -39.94
N TYR A 279 -8.89 10.54 -39.86
CA TYR A 279 -8.69 9.35 -40.69
C TYR A 279 -9.80 8.31 -40.48
N GLN A 280 -10.12 8.02 -39.23
CA GLN A 280 -11.19 7.07 -38.87
C GLN A 280 -12.56 7.57 -39.36
N GLY A 281 -12.85 8.86 -39.18
CA GLY A 281 -14.09 9.47 -39.67
C GLY A 281 -14.21 9.39 -41.20
N LEU A 282 -13.13 9.70 -41.93
CA LEU A 282 -13.09 9.58 -43.40
C LEU A 282 -13.28 8.13 -43.87
N MET A 283 -12.57 7.19 -43.24
CA MET A 283 -12.69 5.76 -43.55
C MET A 283 -14.11 5.24 -43.28
N MET A 284 -14.72 5.66 -42.19
CA MET A 284 -16.12 5.34 -41.89
C MET A 284 -17.07 5.94 -42.93
N GLY A 285 -16.86 7.21 -43.29
CA GLY A 285 -17.65 7.88 -44.33
C GLY A 285 -17.53 7.19 -45.69
N VAL A 286 -16.30 6.87 -46.13
CA VAL A 286 -16.06 6.15 -47.39
C VAL A 286 -16.70 4.75 -47.36
N SER A 287 -16.50 4.00 -46.26
CA SER A 287 -17.13 2.69 -46.09
C SER A 287 -18.66 2.76 -46.19
N THR A 288 -19.24 3.75 -45.52
CA THR A 288 -20.70 3.96 -45.56
C THR A 288 -21.18 4.36 -46.98
N ALA A 289 -20.45 5.23 -47.68
CA ALA A 289 -20.79 5.64 -49.04
C ALA A 289 -20.71 4.46 -50.04
N VAL A 290 -19.64 3.64 -49.92
CA VAL A 290 -19.50 2.43 -50.76
C VAL A 290 -20.61 1.43 -50.46
N ALA A 291 -20.88 1.18 -49.17
CA ALA A 291 -21.96 0.28 -48.76
C ALA A 291 -23.33 0.80 -49.20
N LEU A 292 -23.56 2.11 -49.20
CA LEU A 292 -24.79 2.72 -49.69
C LEU A 292 -24.95 2.51 -51.21
N ALA A 293 -23.91 2.75 -51.99
CA ALA A 293 -23.92 2.55 -53.43
C ALA A 293 -24.19 1.08 -53.80
N VAL A 294 -23.48 0.15 -53.16
CA VAL A 294 -23.67 -1.31 -53.35
C VAL A 294 -25.05 -1.75 -52.88
N GLY A 295 -25.47 -1.32 -51.68
CA GLY A 295 -26.78 -1.67 -51.13
C GLY A 295 -27.95 -1.12 -51.96
N ALA A 296 -27.87 0.14 -52.39
CA ALA A 296 -28.90 0.75 -53.26
C ALA A 296 -29.03 0.03 -54.60
N SER A 297 -27.91 -0.35 -55.24
CA SER A 297 -27.93 -1.14 -56.49
C SER A 297 -28.58 -2.51 -56.28
N GLN A 298 -28.38 -3.18 -55.16
CA GLN A 298 -28.99 -4.47 -54.81
C GLN A 298 -30.49 -4.34 -54.49
N VAL A 299 -30.89 -3.25 -53.83
CA VAL A 299 -32.30 -2.96 -53.55
C VAL A 299 -33.01 -2.67 -54.88
N ALA A 300 -32.42 -1.88 -55.78
CA ALA A 300 -32.97 -1.61 -57.12
C ALA A 300 -33.07 -2.90 -57.95
N ALA A 301 -32.15 -3.84 -57.81
CA ALA A 301 -32.19 -5.14 -58.48
C ALA A 301 -33.14 -6.16 -57.82
N GLY A 302 -33.76 -5.80 -56.67
CA GLY A 302 -34.65 -6.69 -55.92
C GLY A 302 -33.96 -7.83 -55.19
N THR A 303 -32.62 -7.81 -55.08
CA THR A 303 -31.81 -8.84 -54.40
C THR A 303 -31.59 -8.58 -52.90
N LEU A 304 -31.86 -7.37 -52.42
CA LEU A 304 -31.76 -6.95 -51.05
C LEU A 304 -33.02 -6.18 -50.65
N SER A 305 -33.56 -6.45 -49.43
CA SER A 305 -34.67 -5.65 -48.92
C SER A 305 -34.19 -4.31 -48.34
N LEU A 306 -35.07 -3.31 -48.27
CA LEU A 306 -34.78 -2.01 -47.66
C LEU A 306 -34.49 -2.16 -46.18
N GLY A 307 -35.20 -3.07 -45.49
CA GLY A 307 -34.95 -3.40 -44.08
C GLY A 307 -33.57 -4.03 -43.88
N ALA A 308 -33.11 -4.94 -44.74
CA ALA A 308 -31.80 -5.53 -44.67
C ALA A 308 -30.67 -4.48 -44.83
N MET A 309 -30.87 -3.50 -45.71
CA MET A 309 -29.94 -2.38 -45.89
C MET A 309 -29.88 -1.48 -44.66
N THR A 310 -31.01 -1.17 -44.05
CA THR A 310 -31.06 -0.36 -42.81
C THR A 310 -30.42 -1.09 -41.63
N ALA A 311 -30.67 -2.39 -41.47
CA ALA A 311 -30.03 -3.22 -40.46
C ALA A 311 -28.52 -3.29 -40.64
N TYR A 312 -28.03 -3.43 -41.87
CA TYR A 312 -26.60 -3.40 -42.17
C TYR A 312 -25.93 -2.12 -41.66
N PHE A 313 -26.50 -0.93 -41.95
CA PHE A 313 -25.94 0.34 -41.50
C PHE A 313 -25.96 0.49 -39.96
N ALA A 314 -27.03 0.01 -39.31
CA ALA A 314 -27.11 0.01 -37.88
C ALA A 314 -26.03 -0.88 -37.24
N VAL A 315 -25.81 -2.11 -37.74
CA VAL A 315 -24.76 -3.01 -37.31
C VAL A 315 -23.36 -2.42 -37.57
N GLN A 316 -23.15 -1.87 -38.79
CA GLN A 316 -21.88 -1.23 -39.16
C GLN A 316 -21.53 -0.10 -38.20
N THR A 317 -22.45 0.80 -37.92
CA THR A 317 -22.25 1.94 -37.02
C THR A 317 -21.93 1.46 -35.61
N THR A 318 -22.66 0.47 -35.10
CA THR A 318 -22.44 -0.12 -33.77
C THR A 318 -21.05 -0.73 -33.67
N VAL A 319 -20.67 -1.61 -34.60
CA VAL A 319 -19.35 -2.27 -34.57
C VAL A 319 -18.22 -1.26 -34.70
N LEU A 320 -18.30 -0.31 -35.62
CA LEU A 320 -17.27 0.72 -35.80
C LEU A 320 -17.12 1.61 -34.56
N SER A 321 -18.22 1.92 -33.84
CA SER A 321 -18.15 2.67 -32.59
C SER A 321 -17.41 1.90 -31.51
N HIS A 322 -17.57 0.58 -31.44
CA HIS A 322 -16.82 -0.27 -30.49
C HIS A 322 -15.35 -0.38 -30.87
N VAL A 323 -15.00 -0.42 -32.16
CA VAL A 323 -13.60 -0.40 -32.61
C VAL A 323 -12.90 0.88 -32.19
N THR A 324 -13.54 2.04 -32.39
CA THR A 324 -12.95 3.33 -32.01
C THR A 324 -12.76 3.46 -30.48
N ARG A 325 -13.72 3.01 -29.69
CA ARG A 325 -13.60 2.97 -28.21
C ARG A 325 -12.50 2.02 -27.73
N SER A 326 -12.17 0.98 -28.50
CA SER A 326 -11.13 0.02 -28.17
C SER A 326 -9.71 0.56 -28.27
N THR A 327 -9.52 1.79 -28.79
CA THR A 327 -8.22 2.46 -28.86
C THR A 327 -7.56 2.56 -27.48
N ALA A 328 -8.35 2.82 -26.42
CA ALA A 328 -7.86 2.94 -25.07
C ALA A 328 -7.53 1.59 -24.41
N LEU A 329 -8.01 0.46 -24.95
CA LEU A 329 -7.83 -0.86 -24.35
C LEU A 329 -6.38 -1.32 -24.35
N MET A 330 -5.62 -1.04 -25.42
CA MET A 330 -4.22 -1.43 -25.48
C MET A 330 -3.40 -0.70 -24.42
N SER A 331 -3.63 0.60 -24.25
CA SER A 331 -2.99 1.37 -23.18
C SER A 331 -3.38 0.85 -21.79
N ALA A 332 -4.67 0.56 -21.58
CA ALA A 332 -5.15 0.01 -20.32
C ALA A 332 -4.56 -1.39 -20.04
N TYR A 333 -4.39 -2.23 -21.07
CA TYR A 333 -3.75 -3.53 -20.96
C TYR A 333 -2.26 -3.42 -20.56
N LEU A 334 -1.54 -2.53 -21.22
CA LEU A 334 -0.12 -2.31 -20.90
C LEU A 334 0.05 -1.75 -19.48
N SER A 335 -0.80 -0.79 -19.08
CA SER A 335 -0.78 -0.29 -17.69
C SER A 335 -1.11 -1.38 -16.68
N TYR A 336 -2.09 -2.24 -16.96
CA TYR A 336 -2.41 -3.41 -16.15
C TYR A 336 -1.22 -4.38 -16.03
N LYS A 337 -0.56 -4.69 -17.15
CA LYS A 337 0.58 -5.60 -17.18
C LYS A 337 1.72 -5.09 -16.30
N VAL A 338 2.07 -3.80 -16.45
CA VAL A 338 3.11 -3.15 -15.63
C VAL A 338 2.72 -3.11 -14.15
N ALA A 339 1.46 -2.77 -13.84
CA ALA A 339 0.98 -2.76 -12.45
C ALA A 339 1.03 -4.14 -11.80
N LEU A 340 0.69 -5.20 -12.56
CA LEU A 340 0.76 -6.58 -12.09
C LEU A 340 2.22 -7.03 -11.88
N GLU A 341 3.12 -6.69 -12.79
CA GLU A 341 4.56 -6.98 -12.68
C GLU A 341 5.14 -6.32 -11.43
N ARG A 342 4.85 -5.03 -11.19
CA ARG A 342 5.28 -4.30 -9.99
C ARG A 342 4.71 -4.87 -8.69
N HIS A 343 3.46 -5.31 -8.71
CA HIS A 343 2.86 -5.97 -7.55
C HIS A 343 3.56 -7.29 -7.25
N ASN A 344 3.77 -8.13 -8.28
CA ASN A 344 4.44 -9.41 -8.13
C ASN A 344 5.90 -9.25 -7.69
N GLU A 345 6.60 -8.23 -8.14
CA GLU A 345 7.97 -7.93 -7.74
C GLU A 345 8.10 -7.81 -6.22
N VAL A 346 7.20 -7.08 -5.55
CA VAL A 346 7.17 -7.00 -4.08
C VAL A 346 6.71 -8.32 -3.44
N MET A 347 5.74 -9.00 -4.07
CA MET A 347 5.21 -10.26 -3.53
C MET A 347 6.16 -11.45 -3.68
N ASP A 348 7.06 -11.41 -4.65
CA ASP A 348 8.01 -12.48 -4.96
C ASP A 348 9.42 -12.25 -4.37
N GLU A 349 9.66 -11.07 -3.77
CA GLU A 349 10.96 -10.73 -3.18
C GLU A 349 11.39 -11.81 -2.16
N PRO A 350 12.59 -12.39 -2.30
CA PRO A 350 13.13 -13.36 -1.34
C PRO A 350 13.41 -12.68 0.01
N GLY A 351 13.26 -13.41 1.11
CA GLY A 351 13.43 -12.87 2.48
C GLY A 351 12.12 -12.60 3.21
N PHE A 352 10.99 -12.65 2.54
CA PHE A 352 9.66 -12.66 3.16
C PHE A 352 9.24 -14.09 3.57
N GLU A 353 10.13 -14.93 4.05
CA GLU A 353 9.68 -16.16 4.69
C GLU A 353 8.94 -15.75 5.96
N ALA A 354 7.67 -16.08 5.96
CA ALA A 354 6.70 -15.61 6.92
C ALA A 354 7.22 -15.72 8.35
N VAL A 355 7.46 -14.60 8.99
CA VAL A 355 7.25 -14.52 10.43
C VAL A 355 5.75 -14.65 10.60
N PRO A 356 5.23 -15.72 11.20
CA PRO A 356 3.80 -15.86 11.41
C PRO A 356 3.36 -14.74 12.36
N LEU A 357 2.73 -13.70 11.84
CA LEU A 357 1.98 -12.79 12.68
C LEU A 357 0.89 -13.65 13.33
N VAL A 358 0.98 -13.87 14.63
CA VAL A 358 -0.06 -14.51 15.41
C VAL A 358 -1.26 -13.58 15.38
N ARG A 359 -2.09 -13.71 14.34
CA ARG A 359 -3.42 -13.11 14.35
C ARG A 359 -4.23 -13.86 15.37
N SER A 360 -4.45 -13.25 16.53
CA SER A 360 -5.51 -13.68 17.43
C SER A 360 -6.82 -13.75 16.64
N SER A 361 -7.30 -14.97 16.41
CA SER A 361 -8.56 -15.25 15.72
C SER A 361 -9.80 -14.74 16.47
N ALA A 362 -9.62 -14.03 17.58
CA ALA A 362 -10.68 -13.50 18.43
C ALA A 362 -11.28 -12.16 17.95
N ALA A 363 -10.62 -11.43 17.05
CA ALA A 363 -11.04 -10.07 16.69
C ALA A 363 -12.16 -10.00 15.63
N MET A 364 -12.68 -11.11 15.09
CA MET A 364 -13.72 -11.12 14.04
C MET A 364 -15.03 -11.81 14.42
N SER A 365 -15.25 -12.22 15.66
CA SER A 365 -16.56 -12.67 16.11
C SER A 365 -17.26 -11.57 16.89
N GLY A 366 -18.05 -10.75 16.20
CA GLY A 366 -19.02 -9.86 16.84
C GLY A 366 -19.99 -10.62 17.75
N PRO A 367 -20.63 -9.96 18.73
CA PRO A 367 -21.42 -10.60 19.75
C PRO A 367 -22.57 -11.38 19.13
N LYS A 368 -22.54 -12.72 19.27
CA LYS A 368 -23.70 -13.58 18.97
C LYS A 368 -24.70 -13.42 20.10
N HIS A 369 -25.87 -12.89 19.76
CA HIS A 369 -27.05 -12.96 20.62
C HIS A 369 -27.37 -14.42 20.96
N PRO A 370 -27.73 -14.75 22.21
CA PRO A 370 -28.10 -16.09 22.60
C PRO A 370 -29.55 -16.39 22.15
N GLN A 371 -29.72 -17.35 21.25
CA GLN A 371 -30.99 -18.07 21.11
C GLN A 371 -30.81 -19.47 21.64
N GLY A 372 -31.71 -19.81 22.53
CA GLY A 372 -31.68 -20.94 23.41
C GLY A 372 -32.07 -22.28 22.77
N THR A 373 -31.85 -23.25 23.62
CA THR A 373 -32.49 -24.56 23.82
C THR A 373 -32.14 -25.71 22.91
N SER A 374 -31.59 -26.65 23.57
CA SER A 374 -32.01 -28.06 23.83
C SER A 374 -31.32 -29.17 23.05
N ASP A 375 -30.84 -30.05 23.90
CA ASP A 375 -30.84 -31.49 23.89
C ASP A 375 -29.74 -32.28 23.16
N SER A 376 -28.91 -32.78 24.01
CA SER A 376 -28.66 -34.21 24.38
C SER A 376 -28.05 -35.14 23.33
N SER A 377 -27.06 -35.76 23.84
CA SER A 377 -26.68 -37.18 23.82
C SER A 377 -25.54 -37.64 22.93
N THR A 378 -24.49 -38.06 23.65
CA THR A 378 -23.73 -39.30 23.50
C THR A 378 -23.07 -39.64 22.16
N LEU A 379 -21.77 -39.67 22.14
CA LEU A 379 -21.02 -40.94 21.99
C LEU A 379 -19.50 -40.74 22.19
N ALA A 380 -18.97 -41.74 22.80
CA ALA A 380 -17.65 -41.96 23.36
C ALA A 380 -16.51 -42.03 22.34
N GLY A 381 -15.34 -41.55 22.82
CA GLY A 381 -14.07 -42.30 22.77
C GLY A 381 -13.32 -42.35 21.46
N VAL A 382 -12.25 -41.55 21.35
CA VAL A 382 -10.94 -42.05 20.91
C VAL A 382 -9.89 -41.10 21.53
N SER A 383 -9.06 -41.67 22.37
CA SER A 383 -7.87 -41.08 22.94
C SER A 383 -6.84 -40.86 21.84
N ALA A 384 -6.36 -39.59 21.68
CA ALA A 384 -5.11 -39.32 21.03
C ALA A 384 -4.35 -38.36 21.97
N GLU A 385 -3.41 -38.90 22.70
CA GLU A 385 -2.38 -38.19 23.40
C GLU A 385 -1.51 -37.46 22.35
N GLY A 386 -1.61 -36.18 22.34
CA GLY A 386 -0.71 -35.26 21.64
C GLY A 386 -0.65 -33.99 22.46
N GLY A 387 0.38 -33.90 23.32
CA GLY A 387 0.61 -32.75 24.20
C GLY A 387 0.78 -31.49 23.37
N SER A 388 -0.28 -30.68 23.26
CA SER A 388 -0.23 -29.29 22.92
C SER A 388 -0.07 -28.52 24.23
N GLY A 389 1.18 -28.31 24.63
CA GLY A 389 1.51 -27.30 25.62
C GLY A 389 1.08 -25.95 25.05
N LYS A 390 -0.03 -25.43 25.55
CA LYS A 390 -0.29 -24.00 25.52
C LYS A 390 0.77 -23.37 26.41
N GLU A 391 1.92 -22.98 25.85
CA GLU A 391 2.77 -21.99 26.48
C GLU A 391 1.98 -20.69 26.50
N THR A 392 1.35 -20.43 27.62
CA THR A 392 0.84 -19.11 28.01
C THR A 392 2.02 -18.15 27.87
N MET A 393 1.91 -17.17 26.97
CA MET A 393 2.81 -16.02 26.95
C MET A 393 2.73 -15.36 28.33
N GLN A 394 3.63 -15.73 29.24
CA GLN A 394 3.91 -14.93 30.42
C GLN A 394 4.64 -13.69 29.91
N TYR A 395 3.98 -12.55 29.94
CA TYR A 395 4.65 -11.26 29.81
C TYR A 395 5.71 -11.19 30.91
N PRO A 396 6.98 -10.88 30.57
CA PRO A 396 8.04 -10.86 31.58
C PRO A 396 7.72 -9.76 32.60
N SER A 397 7.38 -10.19 33.79
CA SER A 397 7.38 -9.33 34.95
C SER A 397 8.83 -8.88 35.19
N GLY A 398 9.20 -7.68 34.69
CA GLY A 398 10.30 -6.84 35.15
C GLY A 398 11.67 -7.46 35.44
N GLY A 399 12.09 -8.49 34.71
CA GLY A 399 13.41 -9.09 34.88
C GLY A 399 14.43 -8.41 33.97
N THR A 400 15.53 -7.92 34.57
CA THR A 400 16.67 -7.39 33.80
C THR A 400 17.41 -8.50 33.08
N VAL A 401 17.78 -8.28 31.83
CA VAL A 401 18.47 -9.24 30.98
C VAL A 401 19.79 -8.64 30.49
N SER A 402 20.90 -9.40 30.57
CA SER A 402 22.16 -8.96 29.98
C SER A 402 22.11 -9.05 28.45
N VAL A 403 22.80 -8.12 27.79
CA VAL A 403 22.99 -8.14 26.34
C VAL A 403 24.46 -8.38 26.04
N THR A 404 24.79 -9.40 25.25
CA THR A 404 26.18 -9.74 24.95
C THR A 404 26.37 -9.79 23.42
N PHE A 405 27.33 -9.03 22.93
CA PHE A 405 27.87 -9.10 21.58
C PHE A 405 29.15 -9.93 21.58
N ASP A 406 29.20 -10.97 20.75
CA ASP A 406 30.33 -11.91 20.69
C ASP A 406 30.81 -11.99 19.24
N GLN A 407 31.96 -11.35 18.93
CA GLN A 407 32.59 -11.27 17.63
C GLN A 407 31.63 -10.81 16.50
N VAL A 408 30.74 -9.87 16.79
CA VAL A 408 29.70 -9.43 15.86
C VAL A 408 30.31 -8.62 14.73
N GLN A 409 30.05 -9.06 13.49
CA GLN A 409 30.31 -8.31 12.26
C GLN A 409 28.99 -8.05 11.56
N PHE A 410 28.87 -6.88 10.96
CA PHE A 410 27.68 -6.53 10.21
C PHE A 410 28.01 -5.66 8.98
N SER A 411 27.39 -6.00 7.86
CA SER A 411 27.35 -5.21 6.65
C SER A 411 25.89 -5.03 6.23
N TYR A 412 25.50 -3.80 5.88
CA TYR A 412 24.24 -3.62 5.17
C TYR A 412 24.39 -4.25 3.79
N ASP A 413 23.41 -5.06 3.37
CA ASP A 413 23.32 -5.50 1.99
C ASP A 413 23.22 -4.24 1.10
N VAL A 414 24.33 -3.79 0.59
CA VAL A 414 24.36 -2.81 -0.50
C VAL A 414 23.80 -3.57 -1.69
N ALA A 415 22.47 -3.46 -1.90
CA ALA A 415 21.86 -3.91 -3.13
C ALA A 415 22.74 -3.33 -4.25
N GLU A 416 23.25 -4.20 -5.12
CA GLU A 416 23.92 -3.80 -6.33
C GLU A 416 23.15 -2.61 -6.90
N ALA A 417 23.69 -1.42 -6.74
CA ALA A 417 23.19 -0.26 -7.46
C ALA A 417 23.21 -0.73 -8.90
N SER A 418 22.04 -1.04 -9.42
CA SER A 418 21.86 -1.52 -10.78
C SER A 418 22.44 -0.46 -11.71
N VAL A 419 23.72 -0.60 -11.99
CA VAL A 419 24.34 0.06 -13.14
C VAL A 419 23.54 -0.44 -14.33
N PRO A 420 22.90 0.45 -15.10
CA PRO A 420 22.09 0.00 -16.23
C PRO A 420 22.93 -0.97 -17.07
N ALA A 421 22.36 -2.13 -17.40
CA ALA A 421 23.00 -3.25 -18.08
C ALA A 421 23.57 -2.91 -19.49
N GLU A 422 23.57 -1.66 -19.89
CA GLU A 422 24.09 -1.20 -21.19
C GLU A 422 25.61 -1.02 -21.24
N THR A 423 26.33 -1.11 -20.11
CA THR A 423 27.82 -0.95 -20.07
C THR A 423 28.59 -2.14 -19.52
N ALA A 424 27.95 -3.21 -19.08
CA ALA A 424 28.63 -4.41 -18.61
C ALA A 424 28.72 -5.44 -19.74
N GLY A 425 29.90 -5.62 -20.28
CA GLY A 425 30.24 -6.72 -21.18
C GLY A 425 30.04 -8.06 -20.48
N ALA A 426 29.39 -9.01 -21.16
CA ALA A 426 29.07 -10.34 -20.68
C ALA A 426 30.30 -11.04 -20.06
N GLY A 427 30.25 -11.39 -18.77
CA GLY A 427 31.07 -12.46 -18.25
C GLY A 427 31.89 -12.27 -16.98
N SER A 428 31.52 -11.44 -16.01
CA SER A 428 32.05 -11.60 -14.64
C SER A 428 31.12 -10.97 -13.63
N GLU A 429 30.49 -11.79 -12.79
CA GLU A 429 29.90 -11.34 -11.51
C GLU A 429 31.06 -10.87 -10.61
N VAL A 430 31.40 -9.61 -10.68
CA VAL A 430 32.29 -8.99 -9.69
C VAL A 430 31.40 -8.67 -8.48
N LYS A 431 31.39 -9.56 -7.48
CA LYS A 431 30.82 -9.29 -6.17
C LYS A 431 31.45 -8.00 -5.65
N ALA A 432 30.66 -6.95 -5.43
CA ALA A 432 31.15 -5.74 -4.79
C ALA A 432 31.77 -6.12 -3.44
N PRO A 433 32.87 -5.48 -2.99
CA PRO A 433 33.48 -5.79 -1.70
C PRO A 433 32.47 -5.49 -0.59
N GLU A 434 32.21 -6.46 0.30
CA GLU A 434 31.40 -6.28 1.48
C GLU A 434 32.06 -5.21 2.37
N ILE A 435 31.38 -4.08 2.57
CA ILE A 435 31.86 -3.01 3.43
C ILE A 435 31.26 -3.25 4.81
N PHE A 436 32.03 -3.80 5.74
CA PHE A 436 31.58 -4.00 7.11
C PHE A 436 31.46 -2.67 7.84
N VAL A 437 30.25 -2.41 8.34
CA VAL A 437 29.92 -1.28 9.22
C VAL A 437 30.33 -1.60 10.67
N LEU A 438 30.16 -2.86 11.09
CA LEU A 438 30.67 -3.35 12.37
C LEU A 438 31.72 -4.43 12.13
N LYS A 439 32.84 -4.33 12.86
CA LYS A 439 34.02 -5.16 12.67
C LYS A 439 34.44 -5.75 14.01
N ASP A 440 34.13 -7.03 14.26
CA ASP A 440 34.52 -7.77 15.45
C ASP A 440 34.13 -7.05 16.77
N VAL A 441 32.86 -6.68 16.88
CA VAL A 441 32.33 -5.99 18.04
C VAL A 441 32.13 -6.98 19.18
N ASN A 442 32.81 -6.73 20.31
CA ASN A 442 32.80 -7.57 21.50
C ASN A 442 32.53 -6.71 22.73
N PHE A 443 31.40 -6.90 23.41
CA PHE A 443 31.11 -6.30 24.70
C PHE A 443 29.93 -6.99 25.38
N LYS A 444 29.74 -6.73 26.66
CA LYS A 444 28.60 -7.21 27.44
C LYS A 444 28.01 -6.06 28.24
N VAL A 445 26.70 -5.93 28.23
CA VAL A 445 25.92 -5.05 29.11
C VAL A 445 25.34 -5.91 30.22
N PHE A 446 25.59 -5.53 31.46
CA PHE A 446 25.10 -6.27 32.63
C PHE A 446 23.63 -5.94 32.91
N PRO A 447 22.89 -6.84 33.57
CA PRO A 447 21.50 -6.58 33.93
C PRO A 447 21.34 -5.29 34.73
N GLY A 448 20.49 -4.37 34.24
CA GLY A 448 20.23 -3.07 34.85
C GLY A 448 21.33 -2.02 34.65
N GLU A 449 22.38 -2.32 33.91
CA GLU A 449 23.47 -1.38 33.58
C GLU A 449 23.00 -0.39 32.51
N ILE A 450 23.46 0.85 32.63
CA ILE A 450 23.33 1.89 31.58
C ILE A 450 24.67 2.01 30.85
N LEU A 451 24.72 1.57 29.60
CA LEU A 451 25.91 1.61 28.75
C LEU A 451 25.75 2.70 27.69
N ALA A 452 26.70 3.64 27.61
CA ALA A 452 26.75 4.65 26.57
C ALA A 452 27.68 4.24 25.42
N LEU A 453 27.20 4.34 24.18
CA LEU A 453 27.99 4.21 22.96
C LEU A 453 28.38 5.62 22.48
N VAL A 454 29.67 5.89 22.42
CA VAL A 454 30.21 7.19 22.03
C VAL A 454 31.13 7.01 20.82
N GLY A 455 31.15 7.97 19.90
CA GLY A 455 31.98 7.93 18.71
C GLY A 455 31.50 8.89 17.63
N ALA A 456 32.31 9.15 16.63
CA ALA A 456 31.97 10.04 15.52
C ALA A 456 30.73 9.54 14.73
N THR A 457 30.08 10.42 13.99
CA THR A 457 29.02 10.02 13.07
C THR A 457 29.55 8.97 12.08
N GLY A 458 28.78 7.91 11.85
CA GLY A 458 29.21 6.79 10.99
C GLY A 458 30.08 5.73 11.70
N SER A 459 30.36 5.84 13.00
CA SER A 459 31.15 4.83 13.74
C SER A 459 30.42 3.52 14.02
N GLY A 460 29.10 3.42 13.70
CA GLY A 460 28.31 2.20 13.84
C GLY A 460 27.41 2.13 15.08
N LYS A 461 27.28 3.20 15.89
CA LYS A 461 26.49 3.23 17.14
C LYS A 461 25.02 2.83 16.93
N SER A 462 24.30 3.52 16.04
CA SER A 462 22.90 3.23 15.74
C SER A 462 22.71 1.83 15.13
N THR A 463 23.73 1.34 14.40
CA THR A 463 23.75 -0.03 13.87
C THR A 463 23.81 -1.06 15.00
N VAL A 464 24.65 -0.84 16.03
CA VAL A 464 24.69 -1.70 17.22
C VAL A 464 23.32 -1.76 17.89
N LEU A 465 22.66 -0.60 18.10
CA LEU A 465 21.33 -0.57 18.68
C LEU A 465 20.31 -1.31 17.83
N SER A 466 20.40 -1.21 16.50
CA SER A 466 19.44 -1.81 15.55
C SER A 466 19.52 -3.35 15.47
N LEU A 467 20.66 -3.94 15.82
CA LEU A 467 20.83 -5.40 15.89
C LEU A 467 20.10 -6.01 17.10
N VAL A 468 19.98 -5.28 18.21
CA VAL A 468 19.39 -5.79 19.46
C VAL A 468 17.93 -6.23 19.29
N PRO A 469 17.01 -5.43 18.70
CA PRO A 469 15.62 -5.83 18.45
C PRO A 469 15.46 -6.68 17.17
N ARG A 470 16.57 -7.16 16.59
CA ARG A 470 16.60 -7.91 15.35
C ARG A 470 15.89 -7.16 14.20
N PHE A 471 16.21 -5.88 14.03
CA PHE A 471 15.85 -5.16 12.81
C PHE A 471 16.71 -5.63 11.64
N TYR A 472 17.94 -6.01 11.96
CA TYR A 472 18.89 -6.66 11.07
C TYR A 472 19.51 -7.85 11.79
N GLU A 473 19.99 -8.83 11.01
CA GLU A 473 20.75 -9.97 11.55
C GLU A 473 22.24 -9.73 11.37
N PRO A 474 23.09 -10.12 12.34
CA PRO A 474 24.53 -10.00 12.18
C PRO A 474 25.03 -10.85 11.01
N THR A 475 26.03 -10.35 10.28
CA THR A 475 26.66 -11.11 9.17
C THR A 475 27.49 -12.28 9.71
N SER A 476 28.13 -12.09 10.84
CA SER A 476 28.83 -13.14 11.61
C SER A 476 28.92 -12.78 13.09
N GLY A 477 29.27 -13.73 13.93
CA GLY A 477 29.23 -13.60 15.39
C GLY A 477 27.87 -13.95 15.97
N SER A 478 27.64 -13.66 17.26
CA SER A 478 26.36 -13.92 17.93
C SER A 478 25.96 -12.79 18.88
N LEU A 479 24.64 -12.61 19.02
CA LEU A 479 24.02 -11.71 19.99
C LEU A 479 23.22 -12.54 20.98
N ARG A 480 23.39 -12.29 22.28
CA ARG A 480 22.70 -13.06 23.33
C ARG A 480 21.91 -12.17 24.26
N PHE A 481 20.73 -12.64 24.66
CA PHE A 481 19.93 -12.14 25.77
C PHE A 481 20.09 -13.10 26.96
N GLY A 482 20.76 -12.65 27.99
CA GLY A 482 21.13 -13.53 29.09
C GLY A 482 22.06 -14.66 28.62
N THR A 483 21.55 -15.89 28.67
CA THR A 483 22.27 -17.09 28.21
C THR A 483 21.80 -17.59 26.83
N ARG A 484 20.68 -17.07 26.29
CA ARG A 484 20.09 -17.54 25.04
C ARG A 484 20.58 -16.69 23.86
N ASP A 485 20.91 -17.36 22.77
CA ASP A 485 21.21 -16.67 21.50
C ASP A 485 19.92 -16.05 20.94
N THR A 486 19.98 -14.80 20.46
CA THR A 486 18.81 -14.14 19.87
C THR A 486 18.31 -14.84 18.62
N ALA A 487 19.15 -15.56 17.89
CA ALA A 487 18.75 -16.37 16.75
C ALA A 487 17.85 -17.57 17.14
N GLU A 488 17.93 -18.05 18.40
CA GLU A 488 17.11 -19.14 18.93
C GLU A 488 15.78 -18.65 19.56
N ILE A 489 15.62 -17.34 19.70
CA ILE A 489 14.43 -16.69 20.27
C ILE A 489 13.55 -16.16 19.13
N SER A 490 12.24 -16.22 19.24
CA SER A 490 11.37 -15.62 18.25
C SER A 490 11.54 -14.09 18.20
N ILE A 491 11.36 -13.49 17.04
CA ILE A 491 11.48 -12.03 16.86
C ILE A 491 10.48 -11.31 17.76
N GLU A 492 9.29 -11.87 17.90
CA GLU A 492 8.23 -11.33 18.76
C GLU A 492 8.66 -11.33 20.23
N GLU A 493 9.28 -12.41 20.72
CA GLU A 493 9.78 -12.52 22.08
C GLU A 493 10.92 -11.51 22.35
N VAL A 494 11.86 -11.34 21.39
CA VAL A 494 12.92 -10.33 21.48
C VAL A 494 12.32 -8.93 21.54
N ARG A 495 11.39 -8.64 20.62
CA ARG A 495 10.75 -7.31 20.54
C ARG A 495 9.80 -7.05 21.71
N ALA A 496 9.18 -8.08 22.30
CA ALA A 496 8.38 -7.91 23.52
C ALA A 496 9.23 -7.41 24.70
N GLN A 497 10.46 -7.87 24.79
CA GLN A 497 11.40 -7.51 25.86
C GLN A 497 12.18 -6.21 25.62
N THR A 498 12.16 -5.66 24.38
CA THR A 498 12.91 -4.46 24.00
C THR A 498 12.00 -3.27 23.75
N ALA A 499 12.46 -2.07 24.06
CA ALA A 499 11.87 -0.83 23.57
C ALA A 499 12.95 0.04 22.92
N PHE A 500 12.61 0.71 21.81
CA PHE A 500 13.53 1.53 21.05
C PHE A 500 13.01 2.96 20.93
N VAL A 501 13.84 3.93 21.24
CA VAL A 501 13.62 5.36 20.98
C VAL A 501 14.55 5.76 19.85
N PHE A 502 13.99 6.10 18.70
CA PHE A 502 14.75 6.54 17.54
C PHE A 502 15.15 8.02 17.65
N GLU A 503 16.25 8.40 17.02
CA GLU A 503 16.71 9.78 16.88
C GLU A 503 15.58 10.66 16.31
N GLU A 504 14.94 10.22 15.24
CA GLU A 504 13.77 10.89 14.67
C GLU A 504 12.47 10.34 15.29
N ALA A 505 11.85 11.16 16.14
CA ALA A 505 10.64 10.77 16.84
C ALA A 505 9.41 10.76 15.92
N VAL A 506 8.89 9.58 15.62
CA VAL A 506 7.67 9.39 14.82
C VAL A 506 6.46 9.22 15.74
N LEU A 507 5.45 10.06 15.55
CA LEU A 507 4.14 9.94 16.19
C LEU A 507 3.07 9.60 15.15
N PHE A 508 2.11 8.78 15.55
CA PHE A 508 1.01 8.36 14.70
C PHE A 508 -0.21 9.27 14.89
N SER A 509 -1.01 9.40 13.83
CA SER A 509 -2.28 10.10 13.91
C SER A 509 -3.21 9.42 14.91
N GLY A 510 -3.59 10.15 15.96
CA GLY A 510 -4.37 9.65 17.10
C GLY A 510 -4.19 10.56 18.29
N THR A 511 -4.69 10.16 19.45
CA THR A 511 -4.55 10.90 20.70
C THR A 511 -3.15 10.73 21.30
N VAL A 512 -2.78 11.61 22.25
CA VAL A 512 -1.56 11.45 23.06
C VAL A 512 -1.59 10.11 23.77
N ARG A 513 -2.72 9.74 24.39
CA ARG A 513 -2.96 8.47 25.06
C ARG A 513 -2.64 7.27 24.16
N GLU A 514 -3.26 7.23 22.96
CA GLU A 514 -3.05 6.14 22.00
C GLU A 514 -1.60 6.06 21.54
N ASN A 515 -0.93 7.18 21.38
CA ASN A 515 0.49 7.20 21.02
C ASN A 515 1.38 6.63 22.13
N VAL A 516 1.17 6.98 23.39
CA VAL A 516 2.00 6.49 24.50
C VAL A 516 1.71 5.02 24.80
N LEU A 517 0.44 4.61 24.78
CA LEU A 517 0.03 3.23 25.06
C LEU A 517 0.14 2.29 23.82
N MET A 518 0.67 2.74 22.69
CA MET A 518 0.75 1.96 21.46
C MET A 518 1.44 0.59 21.65
N GLY A 519 2.48 0.52 22.48
CA GLY A 519 3.16 -0.74 22.81
C GLY A 519 2.31 -1.71 23.66
N LEU A 520 1.20 -1.23 24.21
CA LEU A 520 0.25 -1.95 25.07
C LEU A 520 -1.16 -2.03 24.44
N ALA A 521 -1.30 -1.71 23.15
CA ALA A 521 -2.60 -1.57 22.48
C ALA A 521 -3.48 -2.82 22.56
N GLU A 522 -2.89 -4.01 22.44
CA GLU A 522 -3.66 -5.27 22.59
C GLU A 522 -4.26 -5.43 24.00
N GLN A 523 -3.53 -4.96 25.02
CA GLN A 523 -3.96 -5.02 26.42
C GLN A 523 -5.08 -4.01 26.67
N TYR A 524 -5.02 -2.87 25.98
CA TYR A 524 -6.04 -1.81 26.12
C TYR A 524 -7.35 -2.16 25.40
N GLU A 525 -7.27 -2.81 24.22
CA GLU A 525 -8.47 -3.15 23.41
C GLU A 525 -9.24 -4.37 23.94
N ARG A 526 -8.57 -5.33 24.57
CA ARG A 526 -9.20 -6.58 25.02
C ARG A 526 -10.05 -6.46 26.30
N GLY A 527 -9.89 -5.35 27.03
CA GLY A 527 -10.68 -5.11 28.25
C GLY A 527 -10.40 -6.13 29.38
N THR A 528 -10.82 -5.77 30.57
CA THR A 528 -10.48 -6.35 31.87
C THR A 528 -11.10 -7.71 32.21
N GLU A 529 -11.48 -8.54 31.24
CA GLU A 529 -12.12 -9.85 31.52
C GLU A 529 -11.13 -11.02 31.71
N ASP A 530 -9.86 -10.84 31.36
CA ASP A 530 -8.81 -11.83 31.57
C ASP A 530 -7.90 -11.42 32.73
N GLU A 531 -7.72 -12.29 33.72
CA GLU A 531 -6.89 -12.05 34.92
C GLU A 531 -5.39 -11.79 34.60
N ASP A 532 -4.95 -12.10 33.38
CA ASP A 532 -3.55 -11.93 32.91
C ASP A 532 -3.26 -10.56 32.29
N TYR A 533 -4.26 -9.65 32.17
CA TYR A 533 -4.09 -8.34 31.56
C TYR A 533 -4.17 -7.20 32.58
N PRO A 534 -3.39 -6.12 32.39
CA PRO A 534 -3.43 -4.98 33.30
C PRO A 534 -4.82 -4.33 33.31
N THR A 535 -5.27 -3.99 34.50
CA THR A 535 -6.53 -3.26 34.71
C THR A 535 -6.46 -1.85 34.08
N ALA A 536 -7.59 -1.24 33.84
CA ALA A 536 -7.65 0.14 33.36
C ALA A 536 -6.92 1.13 34.29
N GLU A 537 -6.94 0.87 35.61
CA GLU A 537 -6.24 1.66 36.61
C GLU A 537 -4.73 1.48 36.56
N GLU A 538 -4.25 0.26 36.31
CA GLU A 538 -2.81 -0.03 36.11
C GLU A 538 -2.30 0.58 34.81
N LEU A 539 -3.09 0.55 33.73
CA LEU A 539 -2.74 1.22 32.47
C LEU A 539 -2.66 2.74 32.63
N GLU A 540 -3.61 3.33 33.35
CA GLU A 540 -3.59 4.77 33.62
C GLU A 540 -2.38 5.14 34.50
N THR A 541 -2.09 4.35 35.52
CA THR A 541 -0.90 4.53 36.37
C THR A 541 0.39 4.43 35.54
N THR A 542 0.49 3.43 34.66
CA THR A 542 1.61 3.25 33.75
C THR A 542 1.78 4.44 32.81
N LEU A 543 0.69 4.93 32.23
CA LEU A 543 0.67 6.10 31.36
C LEU A 543 1.19 7.36 32.09
N GLN A 544 0.66 7.64 33.28
CA GLN A 544 1.04 8.80 34.08
C GLN A 544 2.52 8.74 34.50
N THR A 545 2.98 7.55 34.95
CA THR A 545 4.38 7.34 35.32
C THR A 545 5.31 7.54 34.12
N ALA A 546 4.97 6.98 32.96
CA ALA A 546 5.77 7.13 31.75
C ALA A 546 5.86 8.60 31.27
N LEU A 547 4.75 9.33 31.36
CA LEU A 547 4.71 10.76 31.03
C LEU A 547 5.55 11.60 32.01
N GLN A 548 5.47 11.30 33.28
CA GLN A 548 6.26 11.97 34.32
C GLN A 548 7.76 11.75 34.12
N LEU A 549 8.19 10.51 33.90
CA LEU A 549 9.58 10.15 33.66
C LEU A 549 10.14 10.81 32.39
N ALA A 550 9.31 10.91 31.35
CA ALA A 550 9.68 11.57 30.11
C ALA A 550 9.51 13.11 30.15
N ALA A 551 9.26 13.72 31.31
CA ALA A 551 9.03 15.15 31.52
C ALA A 551 7.95 15.74 30.57
N CYS A 552 6.85 15.01 30.35
CA CYS A 552 5.76 15.39 29.47
C CYS A 552 4.71 16.31 30.14
N ASP A 553 5.10 17.21 31.04
CA ASP A 553 4.20 18.13 31.76
C ASP A 553 3.35 18.99 30.80
N PHE A 554 3.90 19.30 29.61
CA PHE A 554 3.22 20.06 28.58
C PHE A 554 1.90 19.41 28.09
N VAL A 555 1.70 18.10 28.32
CA VAL A 555 0.48 17.40 27.93
C VAL A 555 -0.74 17.97 28.66
N ALA A 556 -0.57 18.40 29.92
CA ALA A 556 -1.64 19.07 30.67
C ALA A 556 -2.05 20.44 30.10
N GLU A 557 -1.15 21.10 29.35
CA GLU A 557 -1.37 22.38 28.69
C GLU A 557 -2.06 22.24 27.32
N LEU A 558 -2.12 21.02 26.77
CA LEU A 558 -2.79 20.77 25.51
C LEU A 558 -4.31 20.93 25.64
N PRO A 559 -5.01 21.33 24.57
CA PRO A 559 -6.45 21.68 24.63
C PRO A 559 -7.37 20.61 25.23
N GLN A 560 -7.02 19.35 25.08
CA GLN A 560 -7.76 18.19 25.59
C GLN A 560 -6.87 17.24 26.42
N GLY A 561 -5.70 17.70 26.86
CA GLY A 561 -4.77 16.90 27.63
C GLY A 561 -4.38 15.61 26.88
N LEU A 562 -4.55 14.46 27.53
CA LEU A 562 -4.25 13.13 26.96
C LEU A 562 -5.10 12.77 25.72
N ASP A 563 -6.29 13.32 25.62
CA ASP A 563 -7.21 13.05 24.50
C ASP A 563 -7.03 14.05 23.34
N THR A 564 -5.99 14.91 23.42
CA THR A 564 -5.61 15.79 22.31
C THR A 564 -5.18 14.93 21.12
N VAL A 565 -5.85 15.16 19.98
CA VAL A 565 -5.51 14.47 18.72
C VAL A 565 -4.24 15.08 18.14
N ILE A 566 -3.24 14.24 17.97
CA ILE A 566 -1.99 14.57 17.28
C ILE A 566 -2.23 14.32 15.79
N GLY A 567 -1.98 15.33 14.95
CA GLY A 567 -2.09 15.20 13.50
C GLY A 567 -0.94 14.40 12.90
N GLU A 568 -0.89 14.40 11.57
CA GLU A 568 0.13 13.69 10.78
C GLU A 568 1.54 14.05 11.26
N GLU A 569 2.34 13.04 11.59
CA GLU A 569 3.72 13.15 12.11
C GLU A 569 3.89 14.04 13.34
N GLY A 570 2.82 14.37 14.07
CA GLY A 570 2.91 15.25 15.24
C GLY A 570 3.34 16.69 14.92
N MET A 571 3.07 17.20 13.72
CA MET A 571 3.50 18.54 13.27
C MET A 571 3.00 19.70 14.15
N SER A 572 1.99 19.47 14.97
CA SER A 572 1.50 20.44 15.96
C SER A 572 2.38 20.57 17.21
N LEU A 573 3.34 19.64 17.40
CA LEU A 573 4.23 19.58 18.54
C LEU A 573 5.65 20.03 18.17
N SER A 574 6.39 20.59 19.15
CA SER A 574 7.81 20.88 18.96
C SER A 574 8.64 19.59 18.85
N GLY A 575 9.86 19.65 18.27
CA GLY A 575 10.76 18.52 18.18
C GLY A 575 10.99 17.82 19.53
N GLY A 576 11.30 18.60 20.56
CA GLY A 576 11.50 18.10 21.92
C GLY A 576 10.24 17.50 22.56
N GLN A 577 9.04 18.01 22.23
CA GLN A 577 7.79 17.41 22.68
C GLN A 577 7.55 16.06 22.02
N ARG A 578 7.86 15.93 20.72
CA ARG A 578 7.78 14.64 20.02
C ARG A 578 8.76 13.61 20.60
N GLN A 579 10.03 14.00 20.85
CA GLN A 579 11.00 13.11 21.47
C GLN A 579 10.56 12.62 22.84
N ARG A 580 10.05 13.53 23.70
CA ARG A 580 9.53 13.16 25.03
C ARG A 580 8.35 12.17 24.96
N LEU A 581 7.41 12.38 24.04
CA LEU A 581 6.31 11.41 23.86
C LEU A 581 6.80 10.06 23.32
N SER A 582 7.79 10.04 22.44
CA SER A 582 8.42 8.81 21.97
C SER A 582 9.12 8.06 23.10
N LEU A 583 9.81 8.78 23.99
CA LEU A 583 10.40 8.22 25.20
C LEU A 583 9.32 7.68 26.16
N ALA A 584 8.24 8.44 26.39
CA ALA A 584 7.11 7.97 27.22
C ALA A 584 6.50 6.67 26.67
N ARG A 585 6.35 6.54 25.34
CA ARG A 585 5.91 5.31 24.67
C ARG A 585 6.80 4.12 24.97
N ALA A 586 8.12 4.32 24.91
CA ALA A 586 9.10 3.27 25.19
C ALA A 586 9.06 2.84 26.68
N LEU A 587 8.96 3.80 27.59
CA LEU A 587 8.89 3.56 29.04
C LEU A 587 7.58 2.89 29.45
N ALA A 588 6.44 3.27 28.85
CA ALA A 588 5.14 2.65 29.13
C ALA A 588 5.15 1.13 28.90
N LYS A 589 5.96 0.64 27.97
CA LYS A 589 6.10 -0.78 27.66
C LYS A 589 6.79 -1.58 28.77
N ARG A 590 7.49 -0.96 29.71
CA ARG A 590 8.29 -1.58 30.79
C ARG A 590 9.27 -2.63 30.25
N PRO A 591 10.16 -2.28 29.33
CA PRO A 591 11.03 -3.23 28.65
C PRO A 591 12.12 -3.77 29.60
N SER A 592 12.60 -5.02 29.33
CA SER A 592 13.81 -5.55 29.97
C SER A 592 15.10 -4.90 29.44
N VAL A 593 15.06 -4.47 28.15
CA VAL A 593 16.16 -3.78 27.46
C VAL A 593 15.62 -2.50 26.80
N LEU A 594 16.19 -1.36 27.20
CA LEU A 594 15.84 -0.04 26.66
C LEU A 594 16.96 0.45 25.74
N LEU A 595 16.60 0.81 24.51
CA LEU A 595 17.50 1.26 23.47
C LEU A 595 17.18 2.72 23.12
N LEU A 596 18.17 3.59 23.26
CA LEU A 596 18.01 5.04 23.09
C LEU A 596 19.01 5.56 22.07
N ASP A 597 18.53 5.90 20.87
CA ASP A 597 19.36 6.47 19.81
C ASP A 597 19.23 8.00 19.79
N ASP A 598 20.24 8.70 20.29
CA ASP A 598 20.30 10.15 20.48
C ASP A 598 18.99 10.79 21.04
N PRO A 599 18.50 10.28 22.20
CA PRO A 599 17.15 10.55 22.69
C PRO A 599 16.90 12.00 23.10
N PHE A 600 17.94 12.82 23.20
CA PHE A 600 17.89 14.18 23.76
C PHE A 600 18.35 15.27 22.80
N SER A 601 18.54 14.95 21.50
CA SER A 601 19.08 15.89 20.50
C SER A 601 18.26 17.19 20.34
N ALA A 602 16.94 17.12 20.50
CA ALA A 602 16.04 18.28 20.38
C ALA A 602 15.62 18.88 21.74
N LEU A 603 16.27 18.50 22.86
CA LEU A 603 15.93 18.98 24.20
C LEU A 603 16.90 20.04 24.70
N ASP A 604 16.39 20.91 25.55
CA ASP A 604 17.17 21.83 26.34
C ASP A 604 17.80 21.13 27.55
N VAL A 605 18.92 21.67 28.06
CA VAL A 605 19.73 21.06 29.12
C VAL A 605 18.92 20.81 30.41
N ASN A 606 18.02 21.72 30.78
CA ASN A 606 17.22 21.57 31.99
C ASN A 606 16.21 20.40 31.88
N THR A 607 15.59 20.26 30.69
CA THR A 607 14.67 19.16 30.41
C THR A 607 15.43 17.83 30.34
N GLU A 608 16.60 17.81 29.70
CA GLU A 608 17.50 16.66 29.66
C GLU A 608 17.87 16.20 31.09
N GLU A 609 18.34 17.10 31.94
CA GLU A 609 18.71 16.80 33.34
C GLU A 609 17.53 16.22 34.14
N ARG A 610 16.33 16.77 33.97
CA ARG A 610 15.11 16.24 34.64
C ARG A 610 14.80 14.82 34.19
N ILE A 611 14.88 14.53 32.89
CA ILE A 611 14.63 13.20 32.34
C ILE A 611 15.70 12.24 32.85
N ILE A 612 16.95 12.64 32.83
CA ILE A 612 18.09 11.88 33.31
C ILE A 612 17.90 11.46 34.78
N THR A 613 17.55 12.43 35.65
CA THR A 613 17.27 12.15 37.06
C THR A 613 16.08 11.20 37.19
N GLY A 614 14.98 11.47 36.44
CA GLY A 614 13.80 10.61 36.45
C GLY A 614 14.07 9.19 35.97
N LEU A 615 14.89 8.98 34.94
CA LEU A 615 15.29 7.65 34.49
C LEU A 615 16.12 6.89 35.52
N ARG A 616 17.02 7.56 36.22
CA ARG A 616 17.80 6.92 37.30
C ARG A 616 16.91 6.49 38.46
N GLU A 617 16.06 7.38 38.95
CA GLU A 617 15.15 7.10 40.07
C GLU A 617 14.05 6.13 39.69
N GLY A 618 13.52 6.25 38.46
CA GLY A 618 12.42 5.46 37.94
C GLY A 618 12.81 4.11 37.37
N LEU A 619 14.02 3.95 36.84
CA LEU A 619 14.52 2.65 36.37
C LEU A 619 14.54 1.63 37.47
N ASP A 620 14.93 2.02 38.71
CA ASP A 620 14.84 1.16 39.90
C ASP A 620 13.38 0.78 40.21
N GLY A 621 12.43 1.71 40.03
CA GLY A 621 10.99 1.47 40.21
C GLY A 621 10.33 0.68 39.07
N LEU A 622 10.93 0.66 37.88
CA LEU A 622 10.47 -0.09 36.69
C LEU A 622 11.15 -1.47 36.57
N GLY A 623 11.90 -1.91 37.56
CA GLY A 623 12.62 -3.19 37.55
C GLY A 623 14.03 -3.13 36.96
N GLY A 624 14.59 -1.92 36.70
CA GLY A 624 15.98 -1.72 36.32
C GLY A 624 16.32 -2.20 34.91
N ALA A 625 15.65 -1.65 33.87
CA ALA A 625 15.90 -2.04 32.46
C ALA A 625 17.40 -1.90 32.11
N THR A 626 17.96 -2.90 31.45
CA THR A 626 19.28 -2.82 30.83
C THR A 626 19.24 -1.80 29.71
N THR A 627 20.04 -0.74 29.79
CA THR A 627 19.92 0.39 28.85
C THR A 627 21.18 0.53 28.00
N LEU A 628 20.99 0.58 26.68
CA LEU A 628 22.03 0.98 25.73
C LEU A 628 21.61 2.32 25.13
N LEU A 629 22.48 3.31 25.19
CA LEU A 629 22.20 4.62 24.61
C LEU A 629 23.36 5.10 23.71
N THR A 630 23.03 5.82 22.65
CA THR A 630 24.04 6.59 21.94
C THR A 630 24.10 7.98 22.53
N ALA A 631 25.28 8.48 22.75
CA ALA A 631 25.51 9.77 23.35
C ALA A 631 26.54 10.58 22.55
N HIS A 632 26.20 11.84 22.35
CA HIS A 632 27.08 12.86 21.76
C HIS A 632 27.42 13.96 22.78
N ARG A 633 26.60 14.16 23.81
CA ARG A 633 26.76 15.22 24.81
C ARG A 633 27.31 14.68 26.11
N PRO A 634 28.21 15.42 26.80
CA PRO A 634 28.72 15.03 28.14
C PRO A 634 27.62 14.81 29.15
N SER A 635 26.51 15.59 29.12
CA SER A 635 25.35 15.43 29.99
C SER A 635 24.70 14.04 29.84
N THR A 636 24.52 13.59 28.60
CA THR A 636 23.95 12.26 28.32
C THR A 636 24.90 11.13 28.76
N VAL A 637 26.21 11.31 28.55
CA VAL A 637 27.22 10.35 28.95
C VAL A 637 27.29 10.22 30.50
N ALA A 638 27.02 11.29 31.22
CA ALA A 638 26.98 11.29 32.67
C ALA A 638 25.90 10.39 33.29
N LEU A 639 24.92 9.94 32.47
CA LEU A 639 23.92 8.92 32.84
C LEU A 639 24.49 7.51 32.89
N ALA A 640 25.54 7.26 32.09
CA ALA A 640 26.02 5.91 31.90
C ALA A 640 26.89 5.44 33.08
N ASP A 641 26.74 4.18 33.45
CA ASP A 641 27.65 3.51 34.39
C ASP A 641 28.98 3.20 33.69
N ARG A 642 28.93 2.95 32.39
CA ARG A 642 30.08 2.62 31.57
C ARG A 642 29.88 3.16 30.13
N VAL A 643 31.00 3.44 29.47
CA VAL A 643 31.09 4.03 28.17
C VAL A 643 31.93 3.16 27.24
N LEU A 644 31.45 2.92 26.02
CA LEU A 644 32.22 2.31 24.94
C LEU A 644 32.53 3.36 23.89
N LEU A 645 33.81 3.52 23.55
CA LEU A 645 34.27 4.34 22.45
C LEU A 645 34.29 3.51 21.17
N MET A 646 33.48 3.90 20.18
CA MET A 646 33.44 3.26 18.87
C MET A 646 34.19 4.09 17.82
N VAL A 647 35.06 3.45 17.07
CA VAL A 647 35.79 4.04 15.94
C VAL A 647 35.77 3.07 14.78
N ASP A 648 35.33 3.54 13.60
CA ASP A 648 35.31 2.78 12.34
C ASP A 648 34.71 1.35 12.48
N GLY A 649 33.61 1.23 13.24
CA GLY A 649 32.89 -0.03 13.42
C GLY A 649 33.45 -0.97 14.46
N SER A 650 34.43 -0.55 15.26
CA SER A 650 35.07 -1.36 16.31
C SER A 650 35.03 -0.66 17.65
N VAL A 651 34.97 -1.42 18.74
CA VAL A 651 35.13 -0.91 20.11
C VAL A 651 36.61 -0.75 20.38
N VAL A 652 37.06 0.48 20.64
CA VAL A 652 38.49 0.80 20.83
C VAL A 652 38.87 1.08 22.30
N ALA A 653 37.91 1.50 23.11
CA ALA A 653 38.11 1.73 24.55
C ALA A 653 36.80 1.52 25.31
N GLU A 654 36.92 1.12 26.56
CA GLU A 654 35.83 0.83 27.49
C GLU A 654 36.24 1.29 28.89
N GLY A 655 35.32 1.94 29.60
CA GLY A 655 35.56 2.43 30.98
C GLY A 655 34.48 3.42 31.40
N THR A 656 34.63 3.99 32.57
CA THR A 656 33.82 5.12 33.03
C THR A 656 34.18 6.40 32.27
N HIS A 657 33.31 7.40 32.27
CA HIS A 657 33.58 8.70 31.64
C HIS A 657 34.91 9.30 32.15
N ALA A 658 35.16 9.25 33.46
CA ALA A 658 36.38 9.79 34.09
C ALA A 658 37.63 9.02 33.62
N GLU A 659 37.58 7.69 33.61
CA GLU A 659 38.70 6.85 33.16
C GLU A 659 39.05 7.09 31.68
N LEU A 660 38.04 7.23 30.83
CA LEU A 660 38.24 7.50 29.39
C LEU A 660 38.73 8.93 29.13
N MET A 661 38.29 9.92 29.90
CA MET A 661 38.83 11.28 29.85
C MET A 661 40.33 11.34 30.21
N ASP A 662 40.78 10.49 31.10
CA ASP A 662 42.20 10.42 31.50
C ASP A 662 43.03 9.57 30.53
N SER A 663 42.49 8.45 30.06
CA SER A 663 43.27 7.43 29.32
C SER A 663 43.18 7.55 27.78
N SER A 664 42.09 8.11 27.24
CA SER A 664 41.87 8.15 25.80
C SER A 664 41.90 9.57 25.24
N GLU A 665 42.91 9.87 24.43
CA GLU A 665 43.00 11.15 23.70
C GLU A 665 41.84 11.34 22.73
N GLN A 666 41.46 10.28 22.01
CA GLN A 666 40.34 10.34 21.06
C GLN A 666 39.02 10.62 21.75
N TYR A 667 38.77 10.02 22.90
CA TYR A 667 37.57 10.28 23.69
C TYR A 667 37.53 11.71 24.20
N ARG A 668 38.66 12.22 24.72
CA ARG A 668 38.79 13.58 25.20
C ARG A 668 38.51 14.61 24.08
N GLN A 669 39.12 14.40 22.91
CA GLN A 669 38.87 15.27 21.75
C GLN A 669 37.40 15.28 21.33
N LEU A 670 36.74 14.13 21.34
CA LEU A 670 35.33 14.01 20.96
C LEU A 670 34.42 14.76 21.95
N MET A 671 34.67 14.62 23.27
CA MET A 671 33.86 15.28 24.29
C MET A 671 34.11 16.79 24.36
N THR A 672 35.33 17.28 24.08
CA THR A 672 35.67 18.71 24.12
C THR A 672 35.26 19.45 22.83
N MET A 673 35.15 18.78 21.69
CA MET A 673 34.65 19.41 20.44
C MET A 673 33.16 19.76 20.50
N GLU A 674 32.40 19.12 21.37
CA GLU A 674 30.96 19.35 21.51
C GLU A 674 30.57 20.37 22.61
N GLU A 675 31.53 20.81 23.43
CA GLU A 675 31.33 21.91 24.38
C GLU A 675 31.48 23.34 23.76
N GLY A 676 31.90 23.45 22.50
CA GLY A 676 32.10 24.72 21.78
C GLY A 676 31.01 24.94 20.73
#